data_3a28ca432333b0e6eb05ee4120cff14c
#
_entry.id   3a28ca432333b0e6eb05ee4120cff14c
#
_cell.length_a   1.000
_cell.length_b   1.000
_cell.length_c   1.000
_cell.angle_alpha   90.00
_cell.angle_beta   90.00
_cell.angle_gamma   90.00
#
_symmetry.space_group_name_H-M   'P 1'
#
loop_
_entity.id
_entity.type
_entity.pdbx_description
1 polymer ?
#
loop_
_entity_poly.entity_id
_entity_poly.type
_entity_poly.pdbx_seq_one_letter_code
_entity_poly.pdbx_strand_id
1 'polypeptide(L)'
;MYNKFGSLWHQWDLHIHTDASDGKGTCQEILNEAEAKKISCIAVTDHHTVANIDLMKSLAESKGINVISGVEFRTEYGKASVHMIGLFPDEYNNTKLDAGFLTENVLNPLGITRSKMIMKGKELSKDDTMDDETYFKIGMFQVQVDFKEAANLIHKYGGLVTVHAGSKSNSIDEEMKHDGKAKKNVSIEDSLGPVKEELLNEGYIDICDITNPKDAVFYQKKFRKPSITTSDAHEVKEVGVNACWIKADLTFNGLKQILAEPERISFQIPDILNRINKNPDKFIRQLVVKRKDNASMPEIWFDNLQIPLNPGLVAVIGNKGSGKSALTDIVALCADTTNQNWSFLTPSKYRMSKPYNRSKQTEAYIKWADNTYSTVKTLDMSTDLTQPERVKYIPQNFLETLCTTEDDNQFETELKKIIFQYLDPAQRFGFNDLDSVINYLTKENTASCVDIQSQIKSVNAQIIEMEAMLVPTYKSKLENELKYKQEQLSNAQSSKPKEVVKPSLDDDPNAMEAKEELEKIQVTCKQFFTTLQKMSVDREVVIKMLQDITAGKERLDRLKNQIEAVKIEMKPTFEQNGIDIESVLSISYHPDIIESKVSELNERLASINKQLDENYSESIQFQYVNSLKQLEEIKQKLSAPELEYQKYLKDKQDWETMLEEIIGSPEKDGTIKNLQARIDYVNHQLSSDLKV
;
A
#
# COMPACT_ATOMS: atom_id res chain seq x y z
N MET A 1 25.62 1.97 -3.49
CA MET A 1 25.18 1.21 -2.27
C MET A 1 23.74 0.82 -2.44
N TYR A 2 23.40 -0.47 -2.40
CA TYR A 2 21.98 -0.87 -2.42
C TYR A 2 21.25 -0.26 -1.22
N ASN A 3 20.17 0.45 -1.47
CA ASN A 3 19.34 0.99 -0.41
C ASN A 3 18.64 -0.17 0.33
N LYS A 4 19.05 -0.39 1.57
CA LYS A 4 18.55 -1.51 2.40
C LYS A 4 17.04 -1.42 2.68
N PHE A 5 16.42 -0.26 2.46
CA PHE A 5 14.99 -0.01 2.70
C PHE A 5 14.13 -0.15 1.42
N GLY A 6 14.76 -0.46 0.28
CA GLY A 6 14.09 -0.38 -1.03
C GLY A 6 13.81 1.07 -1.45
N SER A 7 12.93 1.24 -2.42
CA SER A 7 12.61 2.57 -2.97
C SER A 7 11.95 3.47 -1.92
N LEU A 8 12.64 4.53 -1.55
CA LEU A 8 12.14 5.60 -0.67
C LEU A 8 11.82 6.85 -1.50
N TRP A 9 11.04 7.74 -0.91
CA TRP A 9 10.80 9.05 -1.48
C TRP A 9 12.00 9.95 -1.23
N HIS A 10 12.57 10.46 -2.31
CA HIS A 10 13.66 11.42 -2.31
C HIS A 10 13.31 12.63 -3.15
N GLN A 11 13.89 13.79 -2.84
CA GLN A 11 13.75 14.98 -3.65
C GLN A 11 14.84 14.99 -4.72
N TRP A 12 14.41 15.15 -5.98
CA TRP A 12 15.27 15.11 -7.16
C TRP A 12 15.16 16.41 -7.93
N ASP A 13 16.31 16.93 -8.38
CA ASP A 13 16.40 18.08 -9.29
C ASP A 13 17.23 17.69 -10.50
N LEU A 14 16.55 17.37 -11.59
CA LEU A 14 17.15 16.73 -12.77
C LEU A 14 17.49 17.72 -13.88
N HIS A 15 17.61 19.03 -13.55
CA HIS A 15 17.99 20.05 -14.51
C HIS A 15 18.71 21.20 -13.80
N ILE A 16 20.05 21.18 -13.86
CA ILE A 16 20.90 22.18 -13.22
C ILE A 16 22.07 22.54 -14.15
N HIS A 17 22.33 23.83 -14.30
CA HIS A 17 23.45 24.37 -15.02
C HIS A 17 24.60 24.75 -14.09
N THR A 18 25.82 24.53 -14.55
CA THR A 18 27.05 24.91 -13.84
C THR A 18 27.77 26.02 -14.58
N ASP A 19 28.90 26.46 -14.02
CA ASP A 19 29.83 27.42 -14.66
C ASP A 19 30.48 26.91 -15.94
N ALA A 20 30.32 25.63 -16.30
CA ALA A 20 30.73 25.08 -17.59
C ALA A 20 29.84 25.54 -18.76
N SER A 21 28.64 26.02 -18.50
CA SER A 21 27.76 26.66 -19.49
C SER A 21 27.41 28.10 -19.08
N ASP A 22 26.17 28.39 -18.83
CA ASP A 22 25.64 29.69 -18.44
C ASP A 22 25.21 29.77 -16.97
N GLY A 23 25.33 28.66 -16.24
CA GLY A 23 25.17 28.67 -14.79
C GLY A 23 26.23 29.52 -14.10
N LYS A 24 25.87 30.15 -12.97
CA LYS A 24 26.76 31.01 -12.20
C LYS A 24 27.41 30.33 -11.01
N GLY A 25 27.01 29.08 -10.72
CA GLY A 25 27.51 28.34 -9.58
C GLY A 25 28.59 27.33 -9.93
N THR A 26 29.62 27.25 -9.09
CA THR A 26 30.58 26.14 -9.13
C THR A 26 29.94 24.85 -8.65
N CYS A 27 30.48 23.69 -9.02
CA CYS A 27 30.01 22.39 -8.55
C CYS A 27 29.90 22.32 -7.01
N GLN A 28 30.86 22.91 -6.30
CA GLN A 28 30.85 22.89 -4.82
C GLN A 28 29.72 23.74 -4.23
N GLU A 29 29.43 24.91 -4.78
CA GLU A 29 28.36 25.79 -4.33
C GLU A 29 27.00 25.17 -4.60
N ILE A 30 26.78 24.56 -5.78
CA ILE A 30 25.57 23.83 -6.16
C ILE A 30 25.32 22.68 -5.19
N LEU A 31 26.34 21.87 -4.88
CA LEU A 31 26.22 20.76 -3.94
C LEU A 31 25.96 21.22 -2.50
N ASN A 32 26.52 22.35 -2.08
CA ASN A 32 26.22 22.91 -0.75
C ASN A 32 24.76 23.35 -0.65
N GLU A 33 24.22 23.98 -1.68
CA GLU A 33 22.82 24.40 -1.73
C GLU A 33 21.87 23.18 -1.80
N ALA A 34 22.21 22.18 -2.63
CA ALA A 34 21.45 20.92 -2.71
C ALA A 34 21.40 20.21 -1.35
N GLU A 35 22.52 20.17 -0.61
CA GLU A 35 22.58 19.61 0.74
C GLU A 35 21.72 20.42 1.72
N ALA A 36 21.81 21.75 1.70
CA ALA A 36 21.02 22.63 2.56
C ALA A 36 19.52 22.46 2.32
N LYS A 37 19.10 22.26 1.07
CA LYS A 37 17.70 22.01 0.67
C LYS A 37 17.30 20.53 0.74
N LYS A 38 18.19 19.63 1.18
CA LYS A 38 17.97 18.19 1.29
C LYS A 38 17.61 17.50 -0.04
N ILE A 39 18.11 18.00 -1.13
CA ILE A 39 18.03 17.34 -2.43
C ILE A 39 18.95 16.12 -2.40
N SER A 40 18.40 14.96 -2.74
CA SER A 40 19.13 13.70 -2.65
C SER A 40 19.75 13.26 -3.97
N CYS A 41 19.22 13.77 -5.09
CA CYS A 41 19.72 13.49 -6.42
C CYS A 41 19.62 14.73 -7.31
N ILE A 42 20.67 15.01 -8.05
CA ILE A 42 20.70 16.08 -9.04
C ILE A 42 21.14 15.54 -10.41
N ALA A 43 20.82 16.24 -11.48
CA ALA A 43 21.48 16.03 -12.76
C ALA A 43 22.23 17.29 -13.19
N VAL A 44 23.44 17.13 -13.69
CA VAL A 44 24.22 18.20 -14.33
C VAL A 44 23.87 18.18 -15.82
N THR A 45 23.29 19.26 -16.30
CA THR A 45 22.69 19.33 -17.66
C THR A 45 23.11 20.61 -18.37
N ASP A 46 24.38 20.90 -18.33
CA ASP A 46 24.97 22.07 -19.00
C ASP A 46 24.66 22.08 -20.51
N HIS A 47 24.45 23.25 -21.09
CA HIS A 47 24.25 23.42 -22.51
C HIS A 47 25.42 22.88 -23.33
N HIS A 48 25.18 21.89 -24.17
CA HIS A 48 26.12 21.33 -25.13
C HIS A 48 27.49 20.91 -24.55
N THR A 49 27.61 20.71 -23.24
CA THR A 49 28.86 20.31 -22.59
C THR A 49 28.57 19.33 -21.43
N VAL A 50 29.55 18.49 -21.17
CA VAL A 50 29.54 17.49 -20.07
C VAL A 50 30.74 17.67 -19.15
N ALA A 51 31.43 18.83 -19.25
CA ALA A 51 32.73 19.05 -18.64
C ALA A 51 32.75 18.89 -17.12
N ASN A 52 31.70 19.33 -16.42
CA ASN A 52 31.62 19.30 -14.95
C ASN A 52 31.03 18.04 -14.36
N ILE A 53 30.62 17.04 -15.17
CA ILE A 53 29.96 15.81 -14.67
C ILE A 53 30.86 15.04 -13.70
N ASP A 54 32.10 14.73 -14.10
CA ASP A 54 33.00 13.91 -13.28
C ASP A 54 33.45 14.63 -12.02
N LEU A 55 33.68 15.94 -12.09
CA LEU A 55 33.97 16.75 -10.92
C LEU A 55 32.80 16.79 -9.95
N MET A 56 31.59 17.04 -10.45
CA MET A 56 30.36 17.06 -9.63
C MET A 56 30.15 15.73 -8.92
N LYS A 57 30.27 14.59 -9.61
CA LYS A 57 30.17 13.25 -9.03
C LYS A 57 31.18 13.03 -7.92
N SER A 58 32.45 13.39 -8.16
CA SER A 58 33.51 13.23 -7.16
C SER A 58 33.24 14.03 -5.88
N LEU A 59 32.80 15.27 -6.02
CA LEU A 59 32.49 16.14 -4.87
C LEU A 59 31.23 15.67 -4.12
N ALA A 60 30.24 15.13 -4.84
CA ALA A 60 28.97 14.70 -4.29
C ALA A 60 29.07 13.44 -3.41
N GLU A 61 30.07 12.57 -3.64
CA GLU A 61 30.28 11.35 -2.85
C GLU A 61 30.34 11.62 -1.34
N SER A 62 31.06 12.66 -0.94
CA SER A 62 31.22 13.05 0.47
C SER A 62 29.94 13.58 1.11
N LYS A 63 28.99 14.04 0.31
CA LYS A 63 27.71 14.64 0.75
C LYS A 63 26.53 13.67 0.69
N GLY A 64 26.73 12.49 0.11
CA GLY A 64 25.67 11.49 -0.06
C GLY A 64 24.59 11.94 -1.06
N ILE A 65 24.91 12.87 -1.94
CA ILE A 65 24.05 13.31 -3.04
C ILE A 65 24.41 12.49 -4.27
N ASN A 66 23.41 11.92 -4.95
CA ASN A 66 23.66 11.23 -6.20
C ASN A 66 23.64 12.22 -7.37
N VAL A 67 24.49 11.99 -8.36
CA VAL A 67 24.60 12.85 -9.55
C VAL A 67 24.37 12.02 -10.79
N ILE A 68 23.36 12.37 -11.56
CA ILE A 68 23.08 11.78 -12.88
C ILE A 68 23.81 12.63 -13.93
N SER A 69 24.50 11.94 -14.84
CA SER A 69 25.10 12.58 -16.00
C SER A 69 24.03 13.06 -16.95
N GLY A 70 24.12 14.30 -17.41
CA GLY A 70 23.20 14.83 -18.38
C GLY A 70 23.85 15.88 -19.28
N VAL A 71 23.14 16.29 -20.29
CA VAL A 71 23.46 17.39 -21.17
C VAL A 71 22.19 17.97 -21.75
N GLU A 72 22.08 19.29 -21.80
CA GLU A 72 20.97 19.96 -22.47
C GLU A 72 21.36 20.36 -23.89
N PHE A 73 20.49 20.00 -24.83
CA PHE A 73 20.63 20.35 -26.25
C PHE A 73 19.57 21.38 -26.65
N ARG A 74 20.00 22.32 -27.47
CA ARG A 74 19.12 23.18 -28.26
C ARG A 74 18.86 22.47 -29.58
N THR A 75 17.59 22.26 -29.92
CA THR A 75 17.22 21.53 -31.14
C THR A 75 16.80 22.47 -32.25
N GLU A 76 16.67 21.96 -33.47
CA GLU A 76 16.25 22.68 -34.66
C GLU A 76 14.79 23.14 -34.64
N TYR A 77 13.97 22.59 -33.72
CA TYR A 77 12.56 22.91 -33.68
C TYR A 77 12.28 24.26 -33.02
N GLY A 78 11.37 25.02 -33.66
CA GLY A 78 10.89 26.28 -33.15
C GLY A 78 11.86 27.46 -33.37
N LYS A 79 11.36 28.66 -33.06
CA LYS A 79 12.12 29.90 -33.25
C LYS A 79 13.21 30.09 -32.21
N ALA A 80 12.93 29.75 -30.96
CA ALA A 80 13.85 29.87 -29.86
C ALA A 80 14.61 28.58 -29.53
N SER A 81 14.33 27.51 -30.29
CA SER A 81 14.78 26.13 -30.08
C SER A 81 14.07 25.41 -28.96
N VAL A 82 13.55 24.23 -29.22
CA VAL A 82 13.07 23.31 -28.17
C VAL A 82 14.28 22.78 -27.41
N HIS A 83 14.23 22.83 -26.08
CA HIS A 83 15.27 22.28 -25.23
C HIS A 83 15.01 20.80 -24.95
N MET A 84 16.04 19.99 -25.15
CA MET A 84 16.05 18.56 -24.94
C MET A 84 17.21 18.17 -24.04
N ILE A 85 16.94 17.41 -23.00
CA ILE A 85 17.95 16.93 -22.04
C ILE A 85 18.18 15.45 -22.26
N GLY A 86 19.42 15.05 -22.50
CA GLY A 86 19.87 13.68 -22.43
C GLY A 86 20.37 13.34 -21.05
N LEU A 87 19.77 12.34 -20.41
CA LEU A 87 20.23 11.79 -19.13
C LEU A 87 20.87 10.43 -19.38
N PHE A 88 22.02 10.14 -18.74
CA PHE A 88 22.81 8.95 -19.00
C PHE A 88 23.07 8.13 -17.75
N PRO A 89 23.13 6.77 -17.85
CA PRO A 89 23.62 5.92 -16.78
C PRO A 89 25.13 6.11 -16.59
N ASP A 90 25.64 5.70 -15.41
CA ASP A 90 27.09 5.70 -15.16
C ASP A 90 27.82 4.66 -16.00
N GLU A 91 27.14 3.57 -16.33
CA GLU A 91 27.66 2.46 -17.11
C GLU A 91 26.57 1.87 -18.02
N TYR A 92 26.94 1.50 -19.23
CA TYR A 92 26.06 0.79 -20.16
C TYR A 92 26.86 -0.26 -20.93
N ASN A 93 26.38 -1.50 -20.96
CA ASN A 93 27.05 -2.65 -21.61
C ASN A 93 28.54 -2.79 -21.20
N ASN A 94 28.85 -2.71 -19.92
CA ASN A 94 30.20 -2.73 -19.35
C ASN A 94 31.13 -1.60 -19.82
N THR A 95 30.56 -0.51 -20.29
CA THR A 95 31.29 0.70 -20.67
C THR A 95 30.92 1.83 -19.75
N LYS A 96 31.92 2.45 -19.10
CA LYS A 96 31.71 3.64 -18.25
C LYS A 96 31.39 4.85 -19.13
N LEU A 97 30.32 5.58 -18.80
CA LEU A 97 29.87 6.76 -19.50
C LEU A 97 30.31 8.03 -18.71
N ASP A 98 31.61 8.28 -18.67
CA ASP A 98 32.16 9.53 -18.10
C ASP A 98 32.13 10.69 -19.10
N ALA A 99 32.55 11.86 -18.66
CA ALA A 99 32.56 13.08 -19.50
C ALA A 99 33.36 12.92 -20.79
N GLY A 100 34.47 12.19 -20.75
CA GLY A 100 35.28 11.87 -21.94
C GLY A 100 34.51 11.03 -22.94
N PHE A 101 33.92 9.91 -22.48
CA PHE A 101 33.13 9.04 -23.32
C PHE A 101 31.93 9.78 -23.95
N LEU A 102 31.17 10.55 -23.15
CA LEU A 102 30.03 11.31 -23.65
C LEU A 102 30.43 12.37 -24.65
N THR A 103 31.57 13.02 -24.47
CA THR A 103 32.11 13.98 -25.44
C THR A 103 32.41 13.31 -26.77
N GLU A 104 33.12 12.17 -26.77
CA GLU A 104 33.55 11.49 -28.01
C GLU A 104 32.38 10.80 -28.71
N ASN A 105 31.46 10.20 -27.96
CA ASN A 105 30.46 9.32 -28.53
C ASN A 105 29.05 9.93 -28.64
N VAL A 106 28.80 11.05 -27.98
CA VAL A 106 27.52 11.77 -28.04
C VAL A 106 27.66 13.14 -28.65
N LEU A 107 28.51 14.01 -28.05
CA LEU A 107 28.63 15.39 -28.49
C LEU A 107 29.31 15.52 -29.87
N ASN A 108 30.46 14.88 -30.06
CA ASN A 108 31.22 14.98 -31.33
C ASN A 108 30.42 14.44 -32.54
N PRO A 109 29.72 13.28 -32.46
CA PRO A 109 28.88 12.81 -33.57
C PRO A 109 27.76 13.77 -33.94
N LEU A 110 27.17 14.47 -32.95
CA LEU A 110 26.18 15.54 -33.18
C LEU A 110 26.78 16.85 -33.71
N GLY A 111 28.06 16.85 -33.98
CA GLY A 111 28.79 18.06 -34.44
C GLY A 111 28.94 19.11 -33.34
N ILE A 112 28.76 18.74 -32.10
CA ILE A 112 28.98 19.63 -30.94
C ILE A 112 30.43 19.51 -30.50
N THR A 113 31.24 20.36 -31.02
CA THR A 113 32.68 20.43 -30.68
C THR A 113 33.03 21.81 -30.12
N ARG A 114 33.94 21.85 -29.17
CA ARG A 114 34.40 23.11 -28.58
C ARG A 114 34.91 24.07 -29.66
N SER A 115 35.65 23.54 -30.63
CA SER A 115 36.17 24.34 -31.75
C SER A 115 35.07 24.98 -32.60
N LYS A 116 34.00 24.23 -32.90
CA LYS A 116 32.83 24.74 -33.66
C LYS A 116 32.11 25.85 -32.90
N MET A 117 31.97 25.70 -31.58
CA MET A 117 31.34 26.73 -30.74
C MET A 117 32.19 27.97 -30.65
N ILE A 118 33.50 27.84 -30.44
CA ILE A 118 34.44 28.99 -30.46
C ILE A 118 34.38 29.69 -31.80
N MET A 119 34.42 28.95 -32.92
CA MET A 119 34.32 29.52 -34.25
C MET A 119 33.00 30.29 -34.44
N LYS A 120 31.90 29.70 -33.99
CA LYS A 120 30.59 30.34 -34.08
C LYS A 120 30.48 31.57 -33.18
N GLY A 121 31.09 31.54 -32.01
CA GLY A 121 31.18 32.69 -31.10
C GLY A 121 31.99 33.84 -31.73
N LYS A 122 33.10 33.53 -32.40
CA LYS A 122 33.90 34.52 -33.15
C LYS A 122 33.15 35.14 -34.32
N GLU A 123 32.34 34.33 -35.04
CA GLU A 123 31.51 34.84 -36.13
C GLU A 123 30.43 35.83 -35.66
N LEU A 124 29.90 35.65 -34.44
CA LEU A 124 28.82 36.46 -33.92
C LEU A 124 29.29 37.65 -33.08
N SER A 125 30.47 37.55 -32.51
CA SER A 125 31.05 38.64 -31.72
C SER A 125 31.49 39.79 -32.61
N LYS A 126 31.25 41.02 -32.16
CA LYS A 126 31.77 42.22 -32.79
C LYS A 126 33.11 42.60 -32.22
N ASP A 127 33.60 41.88 -31.24
CA ASP A 127 34.87 42.12 -30.52
C ASP A 127 35.80 40.93 -30.76
N ASP A 128 36.89 41.16 -31.45
CA ASP A 128 37.89 40.16 -31.82
C ASP A 128 38.94 39.92 -30.72
N THR A 129 38.79 40.57 -29.55
CA THR A 129 39.75 40.54 -28.44
C THR A 129 39.36 39.63 -27.30
N MET A 130 38.20 38.99 -27.35
CA MET A 130 37.69 38.06 -26.32
C MET A 130 38.52 36.78 -26.29
N ASP A 131 38.57 36.14 -25.11
CA ASP A 131 39.20 34.83 -24.97
C ASP A 131 38.33 33.70 -25.58
N ASP A 132 38.92 32.56 -25.81
CA ASP A 132 38.25 31.40 -26.40
C ASP A 132 37.15 30.86 -25.49
N GLU A 133 37.19 31.08 -24.17
CA GLU A 133 36.13 30.70 -23.25
C GLU A 133 34.87 31.54 -23.43
N THR A 134 35.05 32.83 -23.59
CA THR A 134 33.96 33.78 -23.88
C THR A 134 33.34 33.49 -25.25
N TYR A 135 34.15 33.24 -26.29
CA TYR A 135 33.64 32.84 -27.59
C TYR A 135 32.90 31.48 -27.52
N PHE A 136 33.42 30.54 -26.76
CA PHE A 136 32.74 29.25 -26.53
C PHE A 136 31.32 29.46 -25.96
N LYS A 137 31.19 30.24 -24.89
CA LYS A 137 29.89 30.55 -24.28
C LYS A 137 28.94 31.28 -25.22
N ILE A 138 29.42 32.24 -26.03
CA ILE A 138 28.59 32.91 -27.04
C ILE A 138 28.14 31.92 -28.12
N GLY A 139 29.01 31.06 -28.60
CA GLY A 139 28.75 30.14 -29.70
C GLY A 139 27.84 28.98 -29.32
N MET A 140 27.89 28.50 -28.04
CA MET A 140 27.10 27.36 -27.61
C MET A 140 25.58 27.61 -27.72
N PHE A 141 25.12 28.85 -27.55
CA PHE A 141 23.71 29.20 -27.69
C PHE A 141 23.24 29.27 -29.15
N GLN A 142 24.11 29.15 -30.10
CA GLN A 142 23.80 29.24 -31.54
C GLN A 142 23.93 27.89 -32.27
N VAL A 143 24.45 26.90 -31.59
CA VAL A 143 24.52 25.53 -32.14
C VAL A 143 23.21 24.80 -31.83
N GLN A 144 22.68 24.16 -32.85
CA GLN A 144 21.47 23.31 -32.71
C GLN A 144 21.80 21.90 -33.20
N VAL A 145 21.07 20.91 -32.68
CA VAL A 145 21.16 19.52 -33.08
C VAL A 145 19.86 19.08 -33.70
N ASP A 146 19.89 18.08 -34.58
CA ASP A 146 18.69 17.34 -35.00
C ASP A 146 18.14 16.57 -33.81
N PHE A 147 16.87 16.79 -33.50
CA PHE A 147 16.21 16.21 -32.34
C PHE A 147 16.21 14.68 -32.37
N LYS A 148 15.84 14.10 -33.50
CA LYS A 148 15.71 12.66 -33.64
C LYS A 148 17.08 11.98 -33.64
N GLU A 149 18.07 12.59 -34.28
CA GLU A 149 19.44 12.08 -34.24
C GLU A 149 20.00 12.08 -32.83
N ALA A 150 19.82 13.18 -32.08
CA ALA A 150 20.24 13.27 -30.70
C ALA A 150 19.50 12.27 -29.79
N ALA A 151 18.18 12.15 -29.91
CA ALA A 151 17.38 11.19 -29.15
C ALA A 151 17.84 9.75 -29.40
N ASN A 152 18.03 9.37 -30.67
CA ASN A 152 18.52 8.05 -31.03
C ASN A 152 19.90 7.74 -30.44
N LEU A 153 20.77 8.75 -30.41
CA LEU A 153 22.12 8.60 -29.87
C LEU A 153 22.11 8.47 -28.33
N ILE A 154 21.23 9.21 -27.65
CA ILE A 154 21.02 9.07 -26.21
C ILE A 154 20.51 7.67 -25.90
N HIS A 155 19.48 7.20 -26.58
CA HIS A 155 18.91 5.85 -26.39
C HIS A 155 19.91 4.73 -26.71
N LYS A 156 20.78 4.92 -27.73
CA LYS A 156 21.84 3.96 -28.07
C LYS A 156 22.74 3.64 -26.89
N TYR A 157 23.00 4.60 -26.04
CA TYR A 157 23.80 4.43 -24.82
C TYR A 157 22.96 4.22 -23.56
N GLY A 158 21.70 3.81 -23.71
CA GLY A 158 20.80 3.47 -22.60
C GLY A 158 20.29 4.66 -21.82
N GLY A 159 20.49 5.87 -22.34
CA GLY A 159 20.02 7.12 -21.75
C GLY A 159 18.53 7.35 -21.88
N LEU A 160 18.04 8.44 -21.28
CA LEU A 160 16.65 8.90 -21.34
C LEU A 160 16.60 10.32 -21.92
N VAL A 161 15.59 10.57 -22.71
CA VAL A 161 15.32 11.89 -23.30
C VAL A 161 14.23 12.60 -22.50
N THR A 162 14.58 13.74 -21.91
CA THR A 162 13.65 14.66 -21.26
C THR A 162 13.49 15.89 -22.13
N VAL A 163 12.29 16.42 -22.29
CA VAL A 163 12.02 17.61 -23.06
C VAL A 163 11.29 18.66 -22.24
N HIS A 164 11.61 19.94 -22.43
CA HIS A 164 10.81 21.02 -21.89
C HIS A 164 9.38 20.93 -22.45
N ALA A 165 8.40 20.98 -21.58
CA ALA A 165 7.01 20.72 -21.95
C ALA A 165 6.04 21.65 -21.20
N GLY A 166 4.82 21.73 -21.66
CA GLY A 166 3.80 22.59 -21.07
C GLY A 166 4.12 24.08 -21.18
N SER A 167 3.98 24.76 -20.07
CA SER A 167 4.23 26.21 -19.96
C SER A 167 5.69 26.58 -19.71
N LYS A 168 6.60 25.61 -19.75
CA LYS A 168 8.05 25.87 -19.60
C LYS A 168 8.58 26.62 -20.81
N SER A 169 9.56 27.51 -20.60
CA SER A 169 10.23 28.20 -21.71
C SER A 169 10.95 27.21 -22.63
N ASN A 170 11.05 27.55 -23.91
CA ASN A 170 11.63 26.69 -24.94
C ASN A 170 11.03 25.27 -24.97
N SER A 171 9.75 25.17 -24.62
CA SER A 171 9.04 23.89 -24.57
C SER A 171 8.57 23.46 -25.95
N ILE A 172 8.38 22.16 -26.08
CA ILE A 172 7.76 21.56 -27.27
C ILE A 172 6.36 22.10 -27.56
N ASP A 173 5.65 22.58 -26.53
CA ASP A 173 4.32 23.17 -26.65
C ASP A 173 4.36 24.59 -27.13
N GLU A 174 5.35 25.36 -26.71
CA GLU A 174 5.48 26.75 -27.09
C GLU A 174 6.06 26.92 -28.49
N GLU A 175 7.14 26.21 -28.77
CA GLU A 175 7.88 26.32 -30.00
C GLU A 175 7.22 25.63 -31.21
N MET A 176 6.34 24.67 -30.96
CA MET A 176 5.59 23.94 -32.01
C MET A 176 4.26 24.60 -32.39
N LYS A 177 3.97 25.83 -31.94
CA LYS A 177 2.72 26.53 -32.28
C LYS A 177 2.73 26.98 -33.76
N HIS A 178 1.65 26.69 -34.47
CA HIS A 178 1.53 26.84 -35.94
C HIS A 178 1.63 28.27 -36.47
N ASP A 179 1.43 29.32 -35.63
CA ASP A 179 1.21 30.69 -36.14
C ASP A 179 2.33 31.69 -35.82
N GLY A 180 3.38 31.32 -35.12
CA GLY A 180 4.45 32.27 -34.70
C GLY A 180 3.97 33.45 -33.86
N LYS A 181 2.66 33.49 -33.53
CA LYS A 181 2.04 34.49 -32.67
C LYS A 181 1.68 33.82 -31.35
N ALA A 182 2.45 34.12 -30.30
CA ALA A 182 2.12 33.71 -28.95
C ALA A 182 0.76 34.25 -28.57
N LYS A 183 -0.30 33.48 -28.71
CA LYS A 183 -1.59 33.76 -28.08
C LYS A 183 -1.41 33.48 -26.60
N LYS A 184 -1.55 34.49 -25.78
CA LYS A 184 -1.36 34.46 -24.31
C LYS A 184 -2.21 33.47 -23.53
N ASN A 185 -3.13 32.73 -24.14
CA ASN A 185 -4.09 31.84 -23.50
C ASN A 185 -4.41 30.57 -24.31
N VAL A 186 -3.47 30.01 -25.05
CA VAL A 186 -3.70 28.72 -25.74
C VAL A 186 -3.45 27.61 -24.72
N SER A 187 -4.41 26.70 -24.56
CA SER A 187 -4.23 25.53 -23.69
C SER A 187 -3.17 24.60 -24.30
N ILE A 188 -2.53 23.81 -23.46
CA ILE A 188 -1.55 22.80 -23.89
C ILE A 188 -2.17 21.81 -24.92
N GLU A 189 -3.48 21.60 -24.87
CA GLU A 189 -4.23 20.76 -25.77
C GLU A 189 -4.32 21.35 -27.18
N ASP A 190 -4.33 22.67 -27.30
CA ASP A 190 -4.43 23.40 -28.59
C ASP A 190 -3.08 23.57 -29.29
N SER A 191 -1.97 23.20 -28.66
CA SER A 191 -0.60 23.31 -29.22
C SER A 191 -0.12 22.01 -29.90
N LEU A 192 -1.04 21.12 -30.27
CA LEU A 192 -0.73 19.84 -30.90
C LEU A 192 -0.34 20.00 -32.38
N GLY A 193 0.96 20.08 -32.65
CA GLY A 193 1.49 19.91 -33.98
C GLY A 193 1.75 18.43 -34.33
N PRO A 194 1.67 18.02 -35.58
CA PRO A 194 2.00 16.64 -35.99
C PRO A 194 3.38 16.17 -35.51
N VAL A 195 4.36 17.05 -35.53
CA VAL A 195 5.73 16.77 -35.06
C VAL A 195 5.79 16.44 -33.58
N LYS A 196 5.08 17.20 -32.75
CA LYS A 196 4.99 16.92 -31.31
C LYS A 196 4.37 15.55 -31.02
N GLU A 197 3.28 15.23 -31.73
CA GLU A 197 2.63 13.93 -31.60
C GLU A 197 3.55 12.79 -32.04
N GLU A 198 4.28 12.98 -33.15
CA GLU A 198 5.26 12.03 -33.63
C GLU A 198 6.36 11.78 -32.61
N LEU A 199 7.02 12.83 -32.08
CA LEU A 199 8.11 12.70 -31.13
C LEU A 199 7.70 11.99 -29.84
N LEU A 200 6.48 12.25 -29.36
CA LEU A 200 5.94 11.61 -28.15
C LEU A 200 5.49 10.16 -28.40
N ASN A 201 4.82 9.88 -29.51
CA ASN A 201 4.25 8.55 -29.79
C ASN A 201 5.31 7.57 -30.30
N GLU A 202 6.29 8.01 -31.10
CA GLU A 202 7.35 7.15 -31.63
C GLU A 202 8.49 6.89 -30.63
N GLY A 203 8.39 7.46 -29.42
CA GLY A 203 9.31 7.14 -28.33
C GLY A 203 10.63 7.90 -28.35
N TYR A 204 10.72 9.02 -29.10
CA TYR A 204 11.89 9.91 -29.03
C TYR A 204 11.97 10.66 -27.71
N ILE A 205 10.85 10.83 -27.02
CA ILE A 205 10.77 11.50 -25.71
C ILE A 205 10.33 10.48 -24.65
N ASP A 206 11.06 10.42 -23.54
CA ASP A 206 10.75 9.54 -22.42
C ASP A 206 10.04 10.27 -21.29
N ILE A 207 10.45 11.50 -20.98
CA ILE A 207 10.01 12.29 -19.82
C ILE A 207 9.68 13.71 -20.28
N CYS A 208 8.64 14.30 -19.70
CA CYS A 208 8.27 15.69 -19.92
C CYS A 208 8.68 16.54 -18.71
N ASP A 209 9.53 17.54 -18.90
CA ASP A 209 9.91 18.50 -17.86
C ASP A 209 8.98 19.71 -17.91
N ILE A 210 8.12 19.83 -16.90
CA ILE A 210 7.03 20.81 -16.84
C ILE A 210 7.24 21.80 -15.69
N THR A 211 6.68 23.00 -15.82
CA THR A 211 6.65 23.98 -14.73
C THR A 211 5.37 23.85 -13.88
N ASN A 212 4.23 23.58 -14.53
CA ASN A 212 2.95 23.48 -13.84
C ASN A 212 2.55 22.00 -13.67
N PRO A 213 2.43 21.48 -12.42
CA PRO A 213 2.03 20.10 -12.16
C PRO A 213 0.72 19.66 -12.82
N LYS A 214 -0.18 20.59 -13.15
CA LYS A 214 -1.45 20.27 -13.83
C LYS A 214 -1.23 19.73 -15.25
N ASP A 215 -0.14 20.13 -15.90
CA ASP A 215 0.18 19.70 -17.28
C ASP A 215 0.53 18.20 -17.32
N ALA A 216 0.98 17.60 -16.22
CA ALA A 216 1.32 16.19 -16.13
C ALA A 216 0.16 15.25 -16.53
N VAL A 217 -1.06 15.64 -16.16
CA VAL A 217 -2.27 14.83 -16.48
C VAL A 217 -2.46 14.69 -17.97
N PHE A 218 -2.17 15.73 -18.74
CA PHE A 218 -2.27 15.70 -20.20
C PHE A 218 -1.28 14.72 -20.82
N TYR A 219 0.00 14.82 -20.48
CA TYR A 219 1.03 13.93 -21.04
C TYR A 219 0.82 12.47 -20.64
N GLN A 220 0.42 12.22 -19.41
CA GLN A 220 0.17 10.87 -18.92
C GLN A 220 -1.06 10.24 -19.60
N LYS A 221 -2.18 10.96 -19.69
CA LYS A 221 -3.41 10.42 -20.29
C LYS A 221 -3.29 10.21 -21.79
N LYS A 222 -2.73 11.19 -22.52
CA LYS A 222 -2.68 11.17 -23.97
C LYS A 222 -1.50 10.34 -24.50
N PHE A 223 -0.32 10.48 -23.91
CA PHE A 223 0.92 9.91 -24.43
C PHE A 223 1.56 8.85 -23.53
N ARG A 224 1.01 8.61 -22.33
CA ARG A 224 1.56 7.72 -21.31
C ARG A 224 3.01 8.09 -20.92
N LYS A 225 3.34 9.37 -20.96
CA LYS A 225 4.66 9.88 -20.60
C LYS A 225 4.63 10.44 -19.18
N PRO A 226 5.59 10.06 -18.33
CA PRO A 226 5.76 10.69 -17.02
C PRO A 226 6.19 12.15 -17.17
N SER A 227 5.82 12.96 -16.19
CA SER A 227 6.23 14.35 -16.13
C SER A 227 6.93 14.62 -14.81
N ILE A 228 8.01 15.39 -14.86
CA ILE A 228 8.78 15.86 -13.70
C ILE A 228 8.76 17.37 -13.64
N THR A 229 9.04 17.94 -12.48
CA THR A 229 9.39 19.35 -12.34
C THR A 229 10.85 19.45 -11.91
N THR A 230 11.54 20.44 -12.42
CA THR A 230 12.96 20.72 -12.17
C THR A 230 13.17 22.19 -11.91
N SER A 231 14.32 22.55 -11.35
CA SER A 231 14.65 23.96 -11.11
C SER A 231 15.04 24.72 -12.37
N ASP A 232 15.72 24.05 -13.30
CA ASP A 232 16.38 24.71 -14.43
C ASP A 232 17.33 25.83 -13.91
N ALA A 233 18.09 25.45 -12.86
CA ALA A 233 18.85 26.42 -12.06
C ALA A 233 20.05 26.96 -12.82
N HIS A 234 20.10 28.28 -13.02
CA HIS A 234 21.23 29.01 -13.53
C HIS A 234 21.98 29.81 -12.42
N GLU A 235 21.34 29.98 -11.27
CA GLU A 235 21.95 30.54 -10.07
C GLU A 235 21.89 29.53 -8.91
N VAL A 236 22.88 29.55 -8.03
CA VAL A 236 22.99 28.62 -6.90
C VAL A 236 21.72 28.59 -6.05
N LYS A 237 21.11 29.75 -5.77
CA LYS A 237 19.88 29.86 -4.97
C LYS A 237 18.65 29.17 -5.59
N GLU A 238 18.67 28.93 -6.91
CA GLU A 238 17.59 28.33 -7.67
C GLU A 238 17.60 26.81 -7.56
N VAL A 239 18.73 26.20 -7.23
CA VAL A 239 18.84 24.75 -7.03
C VAL A 239 17.74 24.26 -6.08
N GLY A 240 16.98 23.26 -6.50
CA GLY A 240 15.89 22.67 -5.73
C GLY A 240 14.59 23.48 -5.71
N VAL A 241 14.52 24.63 -6.38
CA VAL A 241 13.26 25.35 -6.60
C VAL A 241 12.45 24.56 -7.64
N ASN A 242 11.26 24.10 -7.34
CA ASN A 242 10.46 23.18 -8.16
C ASN A 242 10.99 21.72 -8.29
N ALA A 243 11.96 21.32 -7.49
CA ALA A 243 12.37 19.93 -7.45
C ALA A 243 11.18 19.01 -7.12
N CYS A 244 11.06 17.86 -7.78
CA CYS A 244 10.00 16.90 -7.50
C CYS A 244 10.45 15.77 -6.56
N TRP A 245 9.48 15.06 -6.00
CA TRP A 245 9.73 13.85 -5.22
C TRP A 245 9.61 12.63 -6.11
N ILE A 246 10.62 11.75 -6.07
CA ILE A 246 10.58 10.47 -6.80
C ILE A 246 10.82 9.33 -5.81
N LYS A 247 9.95 8.31 -5.86
CA LYS A 247 10.06 7.08 -5.07
C LYS A 247 10.92 6.06 -5.80
N ALA A 248 12.21 6.19 -5.67
CA ALA A 248 13.17 5.31 -6.34
C ALA A 248 14.48 5.22 -5.56
N ASP A 249 15.30 4.22 -5.89
CA ASP A 249 16.70 4.24 -5.49
C ASP A 249 17.41 5.41 -6.17
N LEU A 250 18.36 6.03 -5.46
CA LEU A 250 19.14 7.17 -5.97
C LEU A 250 20.13 6.71 -7.04
N THR A 251 19.63 6.22 -8.16
CA THR A 251 20.40 5.71 -9.30
C THR A 251 19.67 6.00 -10.61
N PHE A 252 20.37 5.98 -11.72
CA PHE A 252 19.76 6.09 -13.04
C PHE A 252 18.71 4.97 -13.29
N ASN A 253 18.99 3.73 -12.85
CA ASN A 253 18.03 2.63 -12.94
C ASN A 253 16.79 2.86 -12.05
N GLY A 254 16.96 3.53 -10.93
CA GLY A 254 15.84 3.98 -10.10
C GLY A 254 14.96 5.01 -10.83
N LEU A 255 15.59 5.97 -11.51
CA LEU A 255 14.86 6.95 -12.33
C LEU A 255 14.04 6.27 -13.44
N LYS A 256 14.60 5.26 -14.10
CA LYS A 256 13.87 4.51 -15.17
C LYS A 256 12.54 3.92 -14.71
N GLN A 257 12.35 3.68 -13.41
CA GLN A 257 11.09 3.10 -12.91
C GLN A 257 9.89 4.02 -13.12
N ILE A 258 10.09 5.35 -13.20
CA ILE A 258 9.00 6.30 -13.45
C ILE A 258 8.37 6.12 -14.85
N LEU A 259 9.07 5.50 -15.79
CA LEU A 259 8.55 5.26 -17.14
C LEU A 259 7.40 4.22 -17.12
N ALA A 260 7.53 3.23 -16.27
CA ALA A 260 6.52 2.19 -16.09
C ALA A 260 5.48 2.54 -15.01
N GLU A 261 5.90 3.31 -13.98
CA GLU A 261 5.11 3.65 -12.80
C GLU A 261 5.19 5.16 -12.53
N PRO A 262 4.47 6.01 -13.30
CA PRO A 262 4.46 7.47 -13.10
C PRO A 262 3.98 7.91 -11.71
N GLU A 263 3.25 7.07 -11.00
CA GLU A 263 2.79 7.28 -9.62
C GLU A 263 3.95 7.39 -8.60
N ARG A 264 5.15 7.03 -9.02
CA ARG A 264 6.39 7.26 -8.25
C ARG A 264 6.82 8.72 -8.22
N ILE A 265 6.12 9.61 -8.92
CA ILE A 265 6.39 11.05 -8.95
C ILE A 265 5.36 11.79 -8.10
N SER A 266 5.83 12.71 -7.26
CA SER A 266 4.97 13.65 -6.54
C SER A 266 5.55 15.05 -6.64
N PHE A 267 4.68 16.02 -6.95
CA PHE A 267 5.04 17.45 -7.03
C PHE A 267 4.92 18.16 -5.67
N GLN A 268 4.42 17.46 -4.67
CA GLN A 268 4.30 17.93 -3.29
C GLN A 268 4.95 16.89 -2.36
N ILE A 269 5.15 17.27 -1.10
CA ILE A 269 5.62 16.32 -0.10
C ILE A 269 4.66 15.11 -0.07
N PRO A 270 5.14 13.90 -0.34
CA PRO A 270 4.29 12.71 -0.34
C PRO A 270 3.59 12.49 0.99
N ASP A 271 2.32 12.08 0.96
CA ASP A 271 1.52 11.86 2.17
C ASP A 271 2.16 10.91 3.17
N ILE A 272 2.87 9.89 2.68
CA ILE A 272 3.57 8.94 3.55
C ILE A 272 4.64 9.64 4.40
N LEU A 273 5.37 10.63 3.85
CA LEU A 273 6.36 11.39 4.60
C LEU A 273 5.70 12.30 5.64
N ASN A 274 4.58 12.94 5.29
CA ASN A 274 3.79 13.72 6.24
C ASN A 274 3.26 12.84 7.39
N ARG A 275 2.81 11.62 7.09
CA ARG A 275 2.33 10.66 8.08
C ARG A 275 3.45 10.17 9.00
N ILE A 276 4.63 9.88 8.46
CA ILE A 276 5.81 9.48 9.25
C ILE A 276 6.21 10.64 10.18
N ASN A 277 6.27 11.86 9.68
CA ASN A 277 6.65 13.02 10.49
C ASN A 277 5.66 13.30 11.62
N LYS A 278 4.35 13.08 11.39
CA LYS A 278 3.30 13.27 12.40
C LYS A 278 3.23 12.14 13.44
N ASN A 279 3.49 10.91 13.03
CA ASN A 279 3.33 9.72 13.87
C ASN A 279 4.46 8.71 13.62
N PRO A 280 5.73 9.06 13.91
CA PRO A 280 6.87 8.20 13.61
C PRO A 280 6.85 6.89 14.43
N ASP A 281 6.18 6.87 15.58
CA ASP A 281 5.95 5.73 16.45
C ASP A 281 5.04 4.64 15.83
N LYS A 282 4.37 4.93 14.71
CA LYS A 282 3.50 3.98 13.99
C LYS A 282 4.16 3.33 12.78
N PHE A 283 5.42 3.65 12.50
CA PHE A 283 6.14 3.10 11.36
C PHE A 283 7.32 2.23 11.81
N ILE A 284 7.32 0.99 11.36
CA ILE A 284 8.41 0.05 11.62
C ILE A 284 9.59 0.42 10.72
N ARG A 285 10.73 0.74 11.33
CA ARG A 285 11.97 1.01 10.60
C ARG A 285 12.78 -0.25 10.36
N GLN A 286 12.83 -1.15 11.34
CA GLN A 286 13.64 -2.35 11.28
C GLN A 286 13.09 -3.43 12.18
N LEU A 287 13.12 -4.67 11.72
CA LEU A 287 12.98 -5.86 12.55
C LEU A 287 14.36 -6.44 12.84
N VAL A 288 14.61 -6.78 14.10
CA VAL A 288 15.82 -7.48 14.53
C VAL A 288 15.42 -8.81 15.15
N VAL A 289 16.03 -9.89 14.67
CA VAL A 289 15.87 -11.23 15.22
C VAL A 289 17.26 -11.82 15.43
N LYS A 290 17.54 -12.28 16.62
CA LYS A 290 18.85 -12.81 16.96
C LYS A 290 18.74 -14.05 17.85
N ARG A 291 19.71 -14.90 17.73
CA ARG A 291 19.94 -16.02 18.61
C ARG A 291 20.57 -15.49 19.89
N LYS A 292 20.19 -16.03 21.06
CA LYS A 292 20.86 -15.69 22.33
C LYS A 292 22.29 -16.22 22.33
N ASP A 293 23.20 -15.52 22.98
CA ASP A 293 24.62 -15.88 23.03
C ASP A 293 24.87 -17.28 23.63
N ASN A 294 24.02 -17.70 24.57
CA ASN A 294 24.08 -19.00 25.24
C ASN A 294 23.16 -20.07 24.63
N ALA A 295 22.72 -19.89 23.40
CA ALA A 295 21.80 -20.82 22.74
C ALA A 295 22.51 -22.15 22.43
N SER A 296 21.84 -23.25 22.76
CA SER A 296 22.33 -24.63 22.56
C SER A 296 21.74 -25.34 21.34
N MET A 297 20.81 -24.68 20.63
CA MET A 297 20.21 -25.25 19.41
C MET A 297 21.27 -25.35 18.30
N PRO A 298 21.38 -26.51 17.59
CA PRO A 298 22.37 -26.68 16.56
C PRO A 298 22.01 -25.99 15.24
N GLU A 299 20.74 -25.82 14.98
CA GLU A 299 20.27 -25.16 13.76
C GLU A 299 20.45 -23.66 13.82
N ILE A 300 20.86 -23.06 12.70
CA ILE A 300 20.94 -21.62 12.51
C ILE A 300 19.60 -21.12 11.99
N TRP A 301 18.79 -20.55 12.88
CA TRP A 301 17.54 -19.91 12.54
C TRP A 301 17.60 -18.44 12.94
N PHE A 302 17.37 -17.55 11.98
CA PHE A 302 17.32 -16.10 12.23
C PHE A 302 18.55 -15.55 12.98
N ASP A 303 19.75 -16.03 12.64
CA ASP A 303 20.96 -15.58 13.32
C ASP A 303 21.34 -14.16 12.90
N ASN A 304 21.31 -13.22 13.85
CA ASN A 304 21.64 -11.82 13.67
C ASN A 304 20.93 -11.14 12.47
N LEU A 305 19.68 -11.51 12.24
CA LEU A 305 18.88 -10.97 11.15
C LEU A 305 18.44 -9.54 11.47
N GLN A 306 18.82 -8.60 10.63
CA GLN A 306 18.41 -7.20 10.71
C GLN A 306 17.74 -6.82 9.39
N ILE A 307 16.41 -6.71 9.41
CA ILE A 307 15.61 -6.42 8.22
C ILE A 307 15.13 -4.98 8.30
N PRO A 308 15.68 -4.06 7.51
CA PRO A 308 15.11 -2.73 7.34
C PRO A 308 13.80 -2.86 6.55
N LEU A 309 12.78 -2.13 6.96
CA LEU A 309 11.45 -2.15 6.34
C LEU A 309 11.14 -0.78 5.72
N ASN A 310 10.61 -0.82 4.50
CA ASN A 310 10.09 0.37 3.84
C ASN A 310 8.83 0.84 4.58
N PRO A 311 8.63 2.15 4.76
CA PRO A 311 7.42 2.66 5.40
C PRO A 311 6.14 2.49 4.55
N GLY A 312 6.30 2.18 3.25
CA GLY A 312 5.20 1.84 2.35
C GLY A 312 4.89 0.33 2.36
N LEU A 313 4.43 -0.19 1.22
CA LEU A 313 4.16 -1.61 1.05
C LEU A 313 5.45 -2.42 0.99
N VAL A 314 5.54 -3.46 1.81
CA VAL A 314 6.64 -4.44 1.81
C VAL A 314 6.08 -5.82 1.45
N ALA A 315 6.56 -6.40 0.36
CA ALA A 315 6.21 -7.75 -0.04
C ALA A 315 7.25 -8.78 0.46
N VAL A 316 6.79 -9.81 1.16
CA VAL A 316 7.63 -10.94 1.58
C VAL A 316 7.40 -12.11 0.63
N ILE A 317 8.37 -12.39 -0.22
CA ILE A 317 8.31 -13.43 -1.25
C ILE A 317 9.23 -14.60 -0.94
N GLY A 318 8.93 -15.78 -1.48
CA GLY A 318 9.75 -16.97 -1.33
C GLY A 318 8.93 -18.26 -1.49
N ASN A 319 9.62 -19.38 -1.61
CA ASN A 319 9.01 -20.71 -1.75
C ASN A 319 8.29 -21.14 -0.45
N LYS A 320 7.52 -22.24 -0.53
CA LYS A 320 6.91 -22.86 0.66
C LYS A 320 8.04 -23.29 1.63
N GLY A 321 7.91 -22.91 2.91
CA GLY A 321 8.91 -23.22 3.93
C GLY A 321 10.05 -22.20 4.06
N SER A 322 10.11 -21.13 3.24
CA SER A 322 11.18 -20.12 3.30
C SER A 322 11.12 -19.15 4.48
N GLY A 323 10.10 -19.25 5.35
CA GLY A 323 9.98 -18.41 6.54
C GLY A 323 9.09 -17.17 6.40
N LYS A 324 8.32 -17.01 5.29
CA LYS A 324 7.44 -15.85 5.10
C LYS A 324 6.49 -15.60 6.27
N SER A 325 5.72 -16.63 6.64
CA SER A 325 4.79 -16.54 7.78
C SER A 325 5.51 -16.41 9.13
N ALA A 326 6.75 -16.93 9.23
CA ALA A 326 7.55 -16.73 10.43
C ALA A 326 7.90 -15.27 10.65
N LEU A 327 8.28 -14.56 9.57
CA LEU A 327 8.62 -13.15 9.63
C LEU A 327 7.43 -12.30 10.09
N THR A 328 6.26 -12.54 9.53
CA THR A 328 5.03 -11.81 9.89
C THR A 328 4.57 -12.10 11.32
N ASP A 329 4.65 -13.36 11.77
CA ASP A 329 4.35 -13.72 13.17
C ASP A 329 5.30 -13.02 14.16
N ILE A 330 6.60 -12.93 13.83
CA ILE A 330 7.60 -12.29 14.71
C ILE A 330 7.35 -10.78 14.79
N VAL A 331 7.04 -10.12 13.67
CA VAL A 331 6.65 -8.70 13.66
C VAL A 331 5.43 -8.49 14.56
N ALA A 332 4.41 -9.31 14.39
CA ALA A 332 3.17 -9.23 15.16
C ALA A 332 3.41 -9.45 16.67
N LEU A 333 4.25 -10.45 17.03
CA LEU A 333 4.63 -10.69 18.42
C LEU A 333 5.34 -9.49 19.03
N CYS A 334 6.32 -8.90 18.31
CA CYS A 334 7.10 -7.77 18.81
C CYS A 334 6.29 -6.47 18.91
N ALA A 335 5.20 -6.36 18.16
CA ALA A 335 4.31 -5.20 18.15
C ALA A 335 3.05 -5.37 19.02
N ASP A 336 3.00 -6.39 19.87
CA ASP A 336 1.90 -6.65 20.79
C ASP A 336 0.51 -6.71 20.15
N THR A 337 0.41 -7.40 18.98
CA THR A 337 -0.87 -7.56 18.31
C THR A 337 -1.90 -8.30 19.18
N THR A 338 -3.15 -7.95 19.04
CA THR A 338 -4.27 -8.64 19.71
C THR A 338 -4.58 -10.00 19.11
N ASN A 339 -4.35 -10.16 17.79
CA ASN A 339 -4.58 -11.43 17.10
C ASN A 339 -3.38 -12.38 17.27
N GLN A 340 -3.58 -13.45 18.04
CA GLN A 340 -2.56 -14.46 18.35
C GLN A 340 -2.71 -15.76 17.55
N ASN A 341 -3.43 -15.76 16.44
CA ASN A 341 -3.57 -16.92 15.55
C ASN A 341 -2.30 -17.13 14.71
N TRP A 342 -1.24 -17.58 15.38
CA TRP A 342 0.08 -17.75 14.76
C TRP A 342 0.09 -18.83 13.69
N SER A 343 0.77 -18.56 12.58
CA SER A 343 1.02 -19.54 11.51
C SER A 343 2.30 -20.38 11.78
N PHE A 344 3.28 -19.77 12.42
CA PHE A 344 4.60 -20.34 12.70
C PHE A 344 4.91 -20.49 14.20
N LEU A 345 4.57 -19.49 15.00
CA LEU A 345 4.81 -19.45 16.45
C LEU A 345 3.81 -20.31 17.23
N THR A 346 3.66 -21.57 16.83
CA THR A 346 2.74 -22.53 17.44
C THR A 346 3.49 -23.63 18.21
N PRO A 347 2.84 -24.27 19.20
CA PRO A 347 3.45 -25.40 19.95
C PRO A 347 3.84 -26.59 19.06
N SER A 348 3.14 -26.77 17.94
CA SER A 348 3.43 -27.84 16.96
C SER A 348 4.57 -27.52 15.98
N LYS A 349 5.05 -26.25 15.96
CA LYS A 349 6.11 -25.80 15.07
C LYS A 349 7.28 -25.20 15.86
N TYR A 350 7.47 -23.87 15.82
CA TYR A 350 8.66 -23.25 16.40
C TYR A 350 8.67 -23.20 17.93
N ARG A 351 7.51 -23.15 18.58
CA ARG A 351 7.36 -23.19 20.03
C ARG A 351 7.39 -24.60 20.63
N MET A 352 7.75 -25.60 19.84
CA MET A 352 7.93 -26.96 20.30
C MET A 352 9.05 -27.03 21.37
N SER A 353 8.75 -27.65 22.53
CA SER A 353 9.69 -27.70 23.67
C SER A 353 10.88 -28.63 23.43
N LYS A 354 10.70 -29.68 22.64
CA LYS A 354 11.74 -30.68 22.32
C LYS A 354 12.09 -30.62 20.84
N PRO A 355 13.34 -30.93 20.43
CA PRO A 355 14.47 -31.29 21.32
C PRO A 355 15.15 -30.07 21.99
N TYR A 356 15.07 -28.85 21.45
CA TYR A 356 15.94 -27.73 21.90
C TYR A 356 15.21 -26.50 22.43
N ASN A 357 13.87 -26.47 22.46
CA ASN A 357 13.09 -25.29 22.84
C ASN A 357 13.56 -23.99 22.13
N ARG A 358 13.53 -24.03 20.79
CA ARG A 358 14.10 -22.99 19.92
C ARG A 358 13.56 -21.58 20.22
N SER A 359 12.29 -21.48 20.51
CA SER A 359 11.61 -20.20 20.76
C SER A 359 12.13 -19.44 21.98
N LYS A 360 12.59 -20.17 23.02
CA LYS A 360 13.23 -19.56 24.21
C LYS A 360 14.65 -19.08 23.95
N GLN A 361 15.30 -19.59 22.89
CA GLN A 361 16.68 -19.29 22.55
C GLN A 361 16.82 -18.25 21.44
N THR A 362 15.69 -17.77 20.92
CA THR A 362 15.64 -16.72 19.90
C THR A 362 14.88 -15.53 20.45
N GLU A 363 15.43 -14.34 20.27
CA GLU A 363 14.82 -13.09 20.69
C GLU A 363 14.66 -12.13 19.52
N ALA A 364 13.64 -11.27 19.60
CA ALA A 364 13.34 -10.31 18.57
C ALA A 364 12.84 -9.00 19.16
N TYR A 365 13.01 -7.93 18.40
CA TYR A 365 12.44 -6.61 18.70
C TYR A 365 12.31 -5.77 17.43
N ILE A 366 11.47 -4.75 17.49
CA ILE A 366 11.24 -3.78 16.43
C ILE A 366 11.92 -2.46 16.81
N LYS A 367 12.54 -1.82 15.82
CA LYS A 367 12.92 -0.41 15.87
C LYS A 367 11.89 0.40 15.10
N TRP A 368 11.29 1.40 15.74
CA TRP A 368 10.33 2.32 15.15
C TRP A 368 11.01 3.49 14.44
N ALA A 369 10.27 4.24 13.64
CA ALA A 369 10.83 5.38 12.90
C ALA A 369 11.23 6.57 13.80
N ASP A 370 10.68 6.68 15.00
CA ASP A 370 11.10 7.61 16.06
C ASP A 370 12.40 7.21 16.76
N ASN A 371 13.04 6.12 16.32
CA ASN A 371 14.21 5.48 16.90
C ASN A 371 13.99 4.80 18.27
N THR A 372 12.76 4.68 18.73
CA THR A 372 12.43 3.85 19.90
C THR A 372 12.44 2.36 19.53
N TYR A 373 12.48 1.50 20.54
CA TYR A 373 12.49 0.06 20.38
C TYR A 373 11.29 -0.56 21.10
N SER A 374 10.73 -1.63 20.53
CA SER A 374 9.81 -2.48 21.27
C SER A 374 10.55 -3.23 22.38
N THR A 375 9.82 -3.75 23.34
CA THR A 375 10.39 -4.68 24.34
C THR A 375 11.04 -5.88 23.62
N VAL A 376 12.23 -6.28 24.06
CA VAL A 376 12.88 -7.49 23.55
C VAL A 376 12.09 -8.70 24.03
N LYS A 377 11.60 -9.50 23.09
CA LYS A 377 10.81 -10.71 23.38
C LYS A 377 11.52 -11.95 22.91
N THR A 378 11.47 -13.01 23.73
CA THR A 378 11.74 -14.34 23.23
C THR A 378 10.54 -14.87 22.46
N LEU A 379 10.76 -15.71 21.45
CA LEU A 379 9.68 -16.12 20.54
C LEU A 379 8.65 -17.08 21.18
N ASP A 380 8.86 -17.52 22.43
CA ASP A 380 7.89 -18.27 23.23
C ASP A 380 6.98 -17.36 24.06
N MET A 381 7.30 -16.06 24.19
CA MET A 381 6.48 -15.11 24.94
C MET A 381 5.14 -14.84 24.26
N SER A 382 4.18 -14.41 25.05
CA SER A 382 2.90 -13.89 24.54
C SER A 382 3.00 -12.39 24.27
N THR A 383 2.04 -11.86 23.53
CA THR A 383 1.85 -10.43 23.36
C THR A 383 1.34 -9.82 24.66
N ASP A 384 1.72 -8.59 24.95
CA ASP A 384 1.17 -7.81 26.05
C ASP A 384 -0.11 -7.10 25.59
N LEU A 385 -1.24 -7.72 25.88
CA LEU A 385 -2.57 -7.24 25.47
C LEU A 385 -3.02 -5.98 26.21
N THR A 386 -2.26 -5.53 27.21
CA THR A 386 -2.54 -4.28 27.93
C THR A 386 -1.97 -3.07 27.22
N GLN A 387 -1.05 -3.28 26.27
CA GLN A 387 -0.49 -2.22 25.44
C GLN A 387 -1.41 -1.87 24.25
N PRO A 388 -1.41 -0.61 23.82
CA PRO A 388 -2.11 -0.23 22.59
C PRO A 388 -1.62 -1.03 21.38
N GLU A 389 -2.52 -1.56 20.58
CA GLU A 389 -2.17 -2.29 19.36
C GLU A 389 -1.58 -1.32 18.33
N ARG A 390 -0.28 -1.47 18.04
CA ARG A 390 0.43 -0.63 17.05
C ARG A 390 0.47 -1.26 15.67
N VAL A 391 0.30 -2.58 15.57
CA VAL A 391 0.32 -3.35 14.34
C VAL A 391 -0.89 -4.27 14.29
N LYS A 392 -1.66 -4.20 13.22
CA LYS A 392 -2.74 -5.14 12.96
C LYS A 392 -2.17 -6.37 12.25
N TYR A 393 -2.26 -7.51 12.89
CA TYR A 393 -1.85 -8.79 12.32
C TYR A 393 -3.05 -9.54 11.74
N ILE A 394 -2.98 -9.89 10.46
CA ILE A 394 -4.00 -10.65 9.74
C ILE A 394 -3.34 -11.93 9.22
N PRO A 395 -3.45 -13.06 9.94
CA PRO A 395 -2.89 -14.33 9.49
C PRO A 395 -3.64 -14.89 8.27
N GLN A 396 -2.97 -15.70 7.45
CA GLN A 396 -3.57 -16.29 6.25
C GLN A 396 -4.85 -17.07 6.57
N ASN A 397 -4.82 -17.89 7.61
CA ASN A 397 -5.98 -18.68 8.03
C ASN A 397 -7.17 -17.82 8.46
N PHE A 398 -6.93 -16.61 8.96
CA PHE A 398 -7.98 -15.67 9.31
C PHE A 398 -8.75 -15.19 8.08
N LEU A 399 -8.02 -14.88 6.98
CA LEU A 399 -8.63 -14.53 5.70
C LEU A 399 -9.40 -15.71 5.12
N GLU A 400 -8.85 -16.91 5.18
CA GLU A 400 -9.56 -18.13 4.74
C GLU A 400 -10.86 -18.34 5.53
N THR A 401 -10.83 -18.13 6.85
CA THR A 401 -12.01 -18.21 7.72
C THR A 401 -13.03 -17.12 7.38
N LEU A 402 -12.57 -15.87 7.18
CA LEU A 402 -13.45 -14.77 6.78
C LEU A 402 -14.11 -14.98 5.41
N CYS A 403 -13.39 -15.61 4.47
CA CYS A 403 -13.93 -15.90 3.13
C CYS A 403 -14.81 -17.16 3.09
N THR A 404 -14.74 -18.04 4.10
CA THR A 404 -15.54 -19.28 4.17
C THR A 404 -16.75 -19.16 5.08
N THR A 405 -16.84 -18.12 5.91
CA THR A 405 -18.07 -17.80 6.65
C THR A 405 -19.05 -17.13 5.69
N GLU A 406 -20.31 -17.54 5.71
CA GLU A 406 -21.41 -17.02 4.89
C GLU A 406 -21.68 -15.51 5.08
N ASP A 407 -20.92 -14.84 5.91
CA ASP A 407 -21.00 -13.41 6.24
C ASP A 407 -19.94 -12.63 5.46
N ASP A 408 -20.24 -12.30 4.20
CA ASP A 408 -19.40 -11.46 3.32
C ASP A 408 -19.03 -10.09 3.94
N ASN A 409 -19.77 -9.67 4.96
CA ASN A 409 -19.59 -8.37 5.62
C ASN A 409 -18.48 -8.35 6.69
N GLN A 410 -17.99 -9.49 7.19
CA GLN A 410 -17.00 -9.49 8.28
C GLN A 410 -15.63 -8.96 7.81
N PHE A 411 -15.19 -9.36 6.62
CA PHE A 411 -13.91 -8.88 6.06
C PHE A 411 -13.92 -7.37 5.82
N GLU A 412 -14.99 -6.89 5.21
CA GLU A 412 -15.16 -5.45 4.94
C GLU A 412 -15.24 -4.64 6.23
N THR A 413 -15.95 -5.16 7.24
CA THR A 413 -16.05 -4.52 8.56
C THR A 413 -14.70 -4.40 9.25
N GLU A 414 -13.88 -5.45 9.24
CA GLU A 414 -12.55 -5.41 9.83
C GLU A 414 -11.61 -4.48 9.06
N LEU A 415 -11.68 -4.49 7.73
CA LEU A 415 -10.92 -3.56 6.89
C LEU A 415 -11.31 -2.09 7.17
N LYS A 416 -12.59 -1.79 7.29
CA LYS A 416 -13.10 -0.47 7.64
C LYS A 416 -12.64 0.00 9.02
N LYS A 417 -12.61 -0.89 10.00
CA LYS A 417 -12.07 -0.57 11.33
C LYS A 417 -10.59 -0.20 11.25
N ILE A 418 -9.81 -0.96 10.48
CA ILE A 418 -8.38 -0.67 10.28
C ILE A 418 -8.20 0.71 9.64
N ILE A 419 -8.90 0.99 8.54
CA ILE A 419 -8.81 2.28 7.84
C ILE A 419 -9.18 3.42 8.80
N PHE A 420 -10.28 3.28 9.55
CA PHE A 420 -10.76 4.31 10.47
C PHE A 420 -9.74 4.61 11.59
N GLN A 421 -9.04 3.61 12.11
CA GLN A 421 -8.00 3.80 13.13
C GLN A 421 -6.84 4.68 12.64
N TYR A 422 -6.56 4.65 11.33
CA TYR A 422 -5.47 5.43 10.70
C TYR A 422 -5.91 6.79 10.15
N LEU A 423 -7.21 7.12 10.19
CA LEU A 423 -7.68 8.46 9.86
C LEU A 423 -7.20 9.47 10.92
N ASP A 424 -6.73 10.62 10.43
CA ASP A 424 -6.45 11.77 11.30
C ASP A 424 -7.72 12.10 12.12
N PRO A 425 -7.62 12.36 13.44
CA PRO A 425 -8.77 12.75 14.25
C PRO A 425 -9.60 13.89 13.65
N ALA A 426 -8.95 14.85 12.97
CA ALA A 426 -9.65 15.93 12.26
C ALA A 426 -10.49 15.42 11.08
N GLN A 427 -10.10 14.34 10.43
CA GLN A 427 -10.82 13.73 9.30
C GLN A 427 -11.95 12.80 9.74
N ARG A 428 -12.08 12.51 11.02
CA ARG A 428 -13.16 11.66 11.55
C ARG A 428 -14.47 12.44 11.76
N PHE A 429 -14.45 13.76 11.70
CA PHE A 429 -15.62 14.65 11.90
C PHE A 429 -16.46 14.32 13.15
N GLY A 430 -15.84 13.75 14.19
CA GLY A 430 -16.51 13.32 15.42
C GLY A 430 -17.27 11.99 15.34
N PHE A 431 -17.20 11.28 14.22
CA PHE A 431 -17.78 9.95 14.07
C PHE A 431 -16.90 8.85 14.67
N ASN A 432 -17.51 7.68 14.93
CA ASN A 432 -16.86 6.54 15.57
C ASN A 432 -16.53 5.39 14.60
N ASP A 433 -16.91 5.49 13.34
CA ASP A 433 -16.69 4.48 12.31
C ASP A 433 -16.51 5.12 10.92
N LEU A 434 -15.91 4.35 10.02
CA LEU A 434 -15.58 4.82 8.66
C LEU A 434 -16.82 5.05 7.81
N ASP A 435 -17.86 4.20 7.95
CA ASP A 435 -19.06 4.31 7.15
C ASP A 435 -19.80 5.63 7.46
N SER A 436 -19.84 6.03 8.72
CA SER A 436 -20.40 7.30 9.16
C SER A 436 -19.63 8.50 8.57
N VAL A 437 -18.31 8.43 8.50
CA VAL A 437 -17.48 9.48 7.86
C VAL A 437 -17.75 9.55 6.37
N ILE A 438 -17.75 8.39 5.68
CA ILE A 438 -18.03 8.32 4.25
C ILE A 438 -19.42 8.84 3.94
N ASN A 439 -20.42 8.40 4.71
CA ASN A 439 -21.80 8.85 4.53
C ASN A 439 -21.95 10.36 4.73
N TYR A 440 -21.25 10.92 5.70
CA TYR A 440 -21.24 12.36 5.92
C TYR A 440 -20.63 13.12 4.73
N LEU A 441 -19.46 12.68 4.25
CA LEU A 441 -18.75 13.33 3.14
C LEU A 441 -19.46 13.17 1.79
N THR A 442 -20.21 12.08 1.62
CA THR A 442 -20.85 11.75 0.35
C THR A 442 -22.36 12.02 0.34
N LYS A 443 -22.93 12.49 1.46
CA LYS A 443 -24.37 12.60 1.66
C LYS A 443 -25.10 13.32 0.52
N GLU A 444 -24.60 14.47 0.07
CA GLU A 444 -25.22 15.23 -1.01
C GLU A 444 -25.02 14.56 -2.38
N ASN A 445 -23.80 14.08 -2.64
CA ASN A 445 -23.48 13.38 -3.88
C ASN A 445 -24.17 12.02 -3.96
N THR A 446 -24.27 11.30 -2.83
CA THR A 446 -24.93 9.99 -2.78
C THR A 446 -26.43 10.13 -3.05
N ALA A 447 -27.09 11.14 -2.51
CA ALA A 447 -28.50 11.37 -2.78
C ALA A 447 -28.75 11.61 -4.27
N SER A 448 -27.94 12.49 -4.91
CA SER A 448 -28.02 12.76 -6.34
C SER A 448 -27.66 11.56 -7.19
N CYS A 449 -26.61 10.81 -6.81
CA CYS A 449 -26.20 9.58 -7.50
C CYS A 449 -27.25 8.47 -7.39
N VAL A 450 -27.89 8.32 -6.22
CA VAL A 450 -28.96 7.31 -6.03
C VAL A 450 -30.16 7.63 -6.91
N ASP A 451 -30.55 8.91 -6.99
CA ASP A 451 -31.66 9.32 -7.85
C ASP A 451 -31.34 9.06 -9.33
N ILE A 452 -30.20 9.53 -9.82
CA ILE A 452 -29.73 9.29 -11.19
C ILE A 452 -29.56 7.80 -11.49
N GLN A 453 -28.95 7.04 -10.58
CA GLN A 453 -28.80 5.59 -10.74
C GLN A 453 -30.15 4.86 -10.75
N SER A 454 -31.13 5.33 -9.97
CA SER A 454 -32.49 4.77 -10.00
C SER A 454 -33.14 5.02 -11.36
N GLN A 455 -33.01 6.25 -11.91
CA GLN A 455 -33.50 6.57 -13.24
C GLN A 455 -32.78 5.75 -14.33
N ILE A 456 -31.45 5.66 -14.29
CA ILE A 456 -30.67 4.84 -15.22
C ILE A 456 -31.07 3.36 -15.12
N LYS A 457 -31.19 2.82 -13.90
CA LYS A 457 -31.64 1.43 -13.71
C LYS A 457 -33.01 1.18 -14.26
N SER A 458 -33.96 2.11 -14.06
CA SER A 458 -35.31 1.99 -14.61
C SER A 458 -35.30 1.99 -16.12
N VAL A 459 -34.57 2.92 -16.75
CA VAL A 459 -34.47 3.00 -18.20
C VAL A 459 -33.72 1.79 -18.79
N ASN A 460 -32.60 1.39 -18.19
CA ASN A 460 -31.85 0.22 -18.62
C ASN A 460 -32.65 -1.08 -18.47
N ALA A 461 -33.42 -1.23 -17.39
CA ALA A 461 -34.32 -2.36 -17.23
C ALA A 461 -35.36 -2.45 -18.35
N GLN A 462 -35.95 -1.32 -18.71
CA GLN A 462 -36.88 -1.23 -19.83
C GLN A 462 -36.19 -1.55 -21.17
N ILE A 463 -34.99 -1.06 -21.40
CA ILE A 463 -34.20 -1.36 -22.62
C ILE A 463 -33.86 -2.85 -22.68
N ILE A 464 -33.35 -3.44 -21.60
CA ILE A 464 -33.00 -4.85 -21.53
C ILE A 464 -34.22 -5.75 -21.72
N GLU A 465 -35.35 -5.39 -21.12
CA GLU A 465 -36.60 -6.09 -21.36
C GLU A 465 -37.02 -6.05 -22.83
N MET A 466 -36.99 -4.89 -23.45
CA MET A 466 -37.32 -4.75 -24.84
C MET A 466 -36.34 -5.46 -25.76
N GLU A 467 -35.03 -5.35 -25.53
CA GLU A 467 -34.00 -6.05 -26.29
C GLU A 467 -34.06 -7.58 -26.13
N ALA A 468 -34.28 -8.06 -24.89
CA ALA A 468 -34.43 -9.48 -24.61
C ALA A 468 -35.66 -10.10 -25.28
N MET A 469 -36.75 -9.35 -25.39
CA MET A 469 -37.96 -9.79 -26.09
C MET A 469 -37.79 -9.82 -27.62
N LEU A 470 -36.89 -9.00 -28.16
CA LEU A 470 -36.57 -8.95 -29.59
C LEU A 470 -35.69 -10.10 -30.06
N VAL A 471 -34.95 -10.77 -29.15
CA VAL A 471 -34.05 -11.88 -29.51
C VAL A 471 -34.81 -13.21 -29.63
N PRO A 472 -34.97 -13.79 -30.84
CA PRO A 472 -35.77 -15.01 -31.04
C PRO A 472 -35.31 -16.22 -30.25
N THR A 473 -34.04 -16.24 -29.83
CA THR A 473 -33.44 -17.36 -29.11
C THR A 473 -33.54 -17.21 -27.57
N TYR A 474 -33.99 -16.06 -27.05
CA TYR A 474 -34.01 -15.81 -25.61
C TYR A 474 -34.90 -16.79 -24.83
N LYS A 475 -36.12 -16.95 -25.30
CA LYS A 475 -37.07 -17.91 -24.70
C LYS A 475 -36.55 -19.35 -24.78
N SER A 476 -36.04 -19.76 -25.95
CA SER A 476 -35.47 -21.10 -26.15
C SER A 476 -34.29 -21.38 -25.20
N LYS A 477 -33.50 -20.35 -24.92
CA LYS A 477 -32.37 -20.45 -23.96
C LYS A 477 -32.90 -20.71 -22.53
N LEU A 478 -33.88 -19.94 -22.08
CA LEU A 478 -34.49 -20.13 -20.74
C LEU A 478 -35.16 -21.50 -20.63
N GLU A 479 -35.84 -21.97 -21.67
CA GLU A 479 -36.46 -23.30 -21.69
C GLU A 479 -35.41 -24.42 -21.60
N ASN A 480 -34.26 -24.26 -22.28
CA ASN A 480 -33.14 -25.21 -22.18
C ASN A 480 -32.49 -25.21 -20.78
N GLU A 481 -32.29 -24.05 -20.20
CA GLU A 481 -31.75 -23.89 -18.84
C GLU A 481 -32.71 -24.52 -17.81
N LEU A 482 -34.02 -24.32 -17.95
CA LEU A 482 -35.04 -24.93 -17.10
C LEU A 482 -35.00 -26.46 -17.21
N LYS A 483 -34.91 -26.99 -18.42
CA LYS A 483 -34.82 -28.43 -18.67
C LYS A 483 -33.57 -29.02 -18.01
N TYR A 484 -32.43 -28.36 -18.16
CA TYR A 484 -31.17 -28.77 -17.50
C TYR A 484 -31.31 -28.81 -15.97
N LYS A 485 -31.92 -27.79 -15.38
CA LYS A 485 -32.19 -27.74 -13.93
C LYS A 485 -33.16 -28.82 -13.46
N GLN A 486 -34.17 -29.13 -14.25
CA GLN A 486 -35.08 -30.21 -13.98
C GLN A 486 -34.40 -31.59 -14.03
N GLU A 487 -33.44 -31.78 -14.97
CA GLU A 487 -32.60 -32.98 -15.01
C GLU A 487 -31.68 -33.07 -13.79
N GLN A 488 -31.10 -31.95 -13.34
CA GLN A 488 -30.33 -31.89 -12.10
C GLN A 488 -31.18 -32.28 -10.88
N LEU A 489 -32.41 -31.76 -10.78
CA LEU A 489 -33.34 -32.12 -9.70
C LEU A 489 -33.67 -33.61 -9.71
N SER A 490 -33.94 -34.17 -10.88
CA SER A 490 -34.24 -35.62 -11.03
C SER A 490 -33.06 -36.47 -10.57
N ASN A 491 -31.83 -36.10 -10.96
CA ASN A 491 -30.63 -36.81 -10.54
C ASN A 491 -30.39 -36.70 -9.03
N ALA A 492 -30.60 -35.51 -8.47
CA ALA A 492 -30.50 -35.27 -7.02
C ALA A 492 -31.58 -36.07 -6.23
N GLN A 493 -32.81 -36.13 -6.74
CA GLN A 493 -33.87 -36.96 -6.16
C GLN A 493 -33.54 -38.47 -6.19
N SER A 494 -32.85 -38.91 -7.24
CA SER A 494 -32.41 -40.31 -7.38
C SER A 494 -31.27 -40.68 -6.44
N SER A 495 -30.55 -39.69 -5.90
CA SER A 495 -29.44 -39.88 -4.96
C SER A 495 -29.90 -39.87 -3.48
N LYS A 496 -31.19 -40.04 -3.21
CA LYS A 496 -31.75 -40.10 -1.86
C LYS A 496 -30.99 -41.12 -1.00
N PRO A 497 -30.53 -40.74 0.20
CA PRO A 497 -29.91 -41.68 1.13
C PRO A 497 -30.85 -42.87 1.44
N LYS A 498 -30.26 -44.07 1.48
CA LYS A 498 -31.02 -45.27 1.82
C LYS A 498 -31.54 -45.16 3.25
N GLU A 499 -32.82 -45.43 3.42
CA GLU A 499 -33.48 -45.33 4.71
C GLU A 499 -32.91 -46.36 5.68
N VAL A 500 -32.38 -45.84 6.79
CA VAL A 500 -31.89 -46.66 7.90
C VAL A 500 -32.95 -46.67 8.96
N VAL A 501 -33.41 -47.87 9.33
CA VAL A 501 -34.44 -48.03 10.33
C VAL A 501 -33.90 -47.63 11.70
N LYS A 502 -34.66 -46.83 12.44
CA LYS A 502 -34.28 -46.44 13.80
C LYS A 502 -34.16 -47.71 14.65
N PRO A 503 -32.97 -47.94 15.27
CA PRO A 503 -32.79 -49.14 16.09
C PRO A 503 -33.82 -49.22 17.21
N SER A 504 -34.47 -50.36 17.38
CA SER A 504 -35.36 -50.62 18.53
C SER A 504 -34.48 -50.91 19.75
N LEU A 505 -34.68 -50.15 20.81
CA LEU A 505 -33.87 -50.20 22.04
C LEU A 505 -34.32 -51.26 23.05
N ASP A 506 -35.24 -52.17 22.68
CA ASP A 506 -35.93 -53.00 23.62
C ASP A 506 -35.14 -54.23 24.14
N ASP A 507 -33.94 -54.49 23.63
CA ASP A 507 -33.20 -55.73 23.95
C ASP A 507 -31.77 -55.51 24.57
N ASP A 508 -31.28 -54.27 24.77
CA ASP A 508 -29.98 -54.05 25.39
C ASP A 508 -30.02 -52.90 26.43
N PRO A 509 -30.10 -53.21 27.74
CA PRO A 509 -30.10 -52.21 28.82
C PRO A 509 -28.85 -51.31 28.82
N ASN A 510 -27.69 -51.80 28.35
CA ASN A 510 -26.43 -51.01 28.32
C ASN A 510 -26.47 -49.97 27.21
N ALA A 511 -27.18 -50.24 26.10
CA ALA A 511 -27.32 -49.27 25.00
C ALA A 511 -28.27 -48.11 25.39
N MET A 512 -29.27 -48.39 26.24
CA MET A 512 -30.21 -47.37 26.73
C MET A 512 -29.53 -46.43 27.73
N GLU A 513 -28.71 -46.98 28.63
CA GLU A 513 -27.92 -46.21 29.60
C GLU A 513 -26.85 -45.34 28.88
N ALA A 514 -26.15 -45.87 27.89
CA ALA A 514 -25.19 -45.13 27.08
C ALA A 514 -25.84 -43.98 26.29
N LYS A 515 -27.07 -44.11 25.83
CA LYS A 515 -27.81 -43.06 25.13
C LYS A 515 -28.27 -41.95 26.06
N GLU A 516 -28.81 -42.28 27.24
CA GLU A 516 -29.16 -41.27 28.24
C GLU A 516 -27.89 -40.49 28.72
N GLU A 517 -26.79 -41.19 28.87
CA GLU A 517 -25.51 -40.60 29.23
C GLU A 517 -24.97 -39.70 28.12
N LEU A 518 -25.12 -40.11 26.86
CA LEU A 518 -24.79 -39.32 25.67
C LEU A 518 -25.57 -38.00 25.64
N GLU A 519 -26.89 -38.05 25.80
CA GLU A 519 -27.73 -36.84 25.80
C GLU A 519 -27.36 -35.89 26.94
N LYS A 520 -27.12 -36.40 28.17
CA LYS A 520 -26.68 -35.58 29.30
C LYS A 520 -25.36 -34.89 29.05
N ILE A 521 -24.37 -35.62 28.51
CA ILE A 521 -23.05 -35.03 28.23
C ILE A 521 -23.11 -34.07 27.06
N GLN A 522 -23.91 -34.31 26.02
CA GLN A 522 -24.11 -33.35 24.93
C GLN A 522 -24.69 -32.02 25.44
N VAL A 523 -25.69 -32.07 26.36
CA VAL A 523 -26.25 -30.87 26.98
C VAL A 523 -25.17 -30.14 27.79
N THR A 524 -24.36 -30.85 28.57
CA THR A 524 -23.28 -30.29 29.37
C THR A 524 -22.19 -29.63 28.51
N CYS A 525 -21.75 -30.32 27.46
CA CYS A 525 -20.81 -29.76 26.47
C CYS A 525 -21.35 -28.48 25.84
N LYS A 526 -22.62 -28.45 25.46
CA LYS A 526 -23.27 -27.27 24.89
C LYS A 526 -23.31 -26.09 25.87
N GLN A 527 -23.57 -26.35 27.16
CA GLN A 527 -23.58 -25.34 28.20
C GLN A 527 -22.17 -24.75 28.42
N PHE A 528 -21.14 -25.59 28.51
CA PHE A 528 -19.76 -25.15 28.64
C PHE A 528 -19.31 -24.35 27.44
N PHE A 529 -19.60 -24.83 26.24
CA PHE A 529 -19.28 -24.14 24.98
C PHE A 529 -19.90 -22.73 24.92
N THR A 530 -21.18 -22.61 25.27
CA THR A 530 -21.89 -21.32 25.29
C THR A 530 -21.25 -20.36 26.33
N THR A 531 -20.85 -20.89 27.46
CA THR A 531 -20.20 -20.08 28.52
C THR A 531 -18.82 -19.63 28.09
N LEU A 532 -18.04 -20.51 27.49
CA LEU A 532 -16.70 -20.18 26.96
C LEU A 532 -16.77 -19.12 25.85
N GLN A 533 -17.76 -19.21 24.96
CA GLN A 533 -17.99 -18.16 23.95
C GLN A 533 -18.27 -16.80 24.60
N LYS A 534 -19.15 -16.75 25.60
CA LYS A 534 -19.43 -15.50 26.32
C LYS A 534 -18.19 -14.94 27.00
N MET A 535 -17.40 -15.80 27.65
CA MET A 535 -16.15 -15.39 28.30
C MET A 535 -15.10 -14.90 27.29
N SER A 536 -15.01 -15.51 26.12
CA SER A 536 -14.13 -15.06 25.05
C SER A 536 -14.50 -13.64 24.57
N VAL A 537 -15.79 -13.38 24.39
CA VAL A 537 -16.28 -12.04 24.03
C VAL A 537 -16.00 -11.02 25.14
N ASP A 538 -16.27 -11.38 26.40
CA ASP A 538 -15.99 -10.49 27.55
C ASP A 538 -14.49 -10.18 27.66
N ARG A 539 -13.64 -11.18 27.41
CA ARG A 539 -12.18 -11.00 27.34
C ARG A 539 -11.77 -9.95 26.32
N GLU A 540 -12.30 -10.03 25.09
CA GLU A 540 -12.00 -9.05 24.02
C GLU A 540 -12.45 -7.64 24.41
N VAL A 541 -13.62 -7.50 25.03
CA VAL A 541 -14.12 -6.21 25.53
C VAL A 541 -13.19 -5.62 26.58
N VAL A 542 -12.74 -6.43 27.56
CA VAL A 542 -11.82 -5.98 28.60
C VAL A 542 -10.47 -5.56 28.03
N ILE A 543 -9.94 -6.34 27.09
CA ILE A 543 -8.69 -6.01 26.40
C ILE A 543 -8.81 -4.67 25.65
N LYS A 544 -9.91 -4.47 24.94
CA LYS A 544 -10.16 -3.22 24.23
C LYS A 544 -10.24 -2.02 25.19
N MET A 545 -10.95 -2.18 26.30
CA MET A 545 -11.02 -1.14 27.35
C MET A 545 -9.62 -0.78 27.89
N LEU A 546 -8.77 -1.79 28.14
CA LEU A 546 -7.39 -1.57 28.59
C LEU A 546 -6.57 -0.79 27.58
N GLN A 547 -6.67 -1.17 26.29
CA GLN A 547 -5.97 -0.49 25.20
C GLN A 547 -6.41 0.99 25.09
N ASP A 548 -7.72 1.23 25.11
CA ASP A 548 -8.29 2.57 24.97
C ASP A 548 -7.86 3.48 26.15
N ILE A 549 -7.91 2.94 27.36
CA ILE A 549 -7.50 3.69 28.58
C ILE A 549 -5.99 3.96 28.57
N THR A 550 -5.18 2.97 28.21
CA THR A 550 -3.72 3.12 28.14
C THR A 550 -3.32 4.16 27.09
N ALA A 551 -3.91 4.09 25.90
CA ALA A 551 -3.68 5.06 24.84
C ALA A 551 -4.14 6.48 25.26
N GLY A 552 -5.25 6.57 25.98
CA GLY A 552 -5.73 7.83 26.58
C GLY A 552 -4.76 8.42 27.58
N LYS A 553 -4.22 7.57 28.50
CA LYS A 553 -3.21 7.98 29.47
C LYS A 553 -1.95 8.51 28.78
N GLU A 554 -1.39 7.75 27.84
CA GLU A 554 -0.20 8.18 27.08
C GLU A 554 -0.39 9.52 26.36
N ARG A 555 -1.61 9.77 25.86
CA ARG A 555 -1.93 11.05 25.23
C ARG A 555 -1.98 12.20 26.23
N LEU A 556 -2.56 11.96 27.41
CA LEU A 556 -2.60 12.96 28.50
C LEU A 556 -1.21 13.25 29.05
N ASP A 557 -0.37 12.22 29.22
CA ASP A 557 1.02 12.38 29.65
C ASP A 557 1.83 13.22 28.66
N ARG A 558 1.66 12.96 27.36
CA ARG A 558 2.30 13.79 26.29
C ARG A 558 1.82 15.22 26.33
N LEU A 559 0.52 15.45 26.47
CA LEU A 559 -0.05 16.80 26.55
C LEU A 559 0.48 17.56 27.77
N LYS A 560 0.52 16.90 28.92
CA LYS A 560 1.12 17.46 30.14
C LYS A 560 2.56 17.91 29.91
N ASN A 561 3.38 17.01 29.33
CA ASN A 561 4.79 17.32 29.05
C ASN A 561 4.95 18.47 28.03
N GLN A 562 4.08 18.54 27.02
CA GLN A 562 4.08 19.67 26.06
C GLN A 562 3.74 20.99 26.76
N ILE A 563 2.75 20.99 27.63
CA ILE A 563 2.35 22.20 28.34
C ILE A 563 3.45 22.63 29.33
N GLU A 564 4.08 21.69 30.04
CA GLU A 564 5.22 21.99 30.91
C GLU A 564 6.41 22.55 30.11
N ALA A 565 6.68 22.00 28.91
CA ALA A 565 7.71 22.55 28.02
C ALA A 565 7.41 24.00 27.61
N VAL A 566 6.16 24.29 27.24
CA VAL A 566 5.72 25.65 26.90
C VAL A 566 5.83 26.58 28.11
N LYS A 567 5.46 26.12 29.32
CA LYS A 567 5.64 26.90 30.52
C LYS A 567 7.11 27.27 30.76
N ILE A 568 8.01 26.31 30.62
CA ILE A 568 9.46 26.52 30.79
C ILE A 568 9.97 27.52 29.75
N GLU A 569 9.54 27.39 28.47
CA GLU A 569 9.92 28.28 27.38
C GLU A 569 9.42 29.72 27.60
N MET A 570 8.18 29.86 28.04
CA MET A 570 7.53 31.18 28.22
C MET A 570 7.90 31.87 29.55
N LYS A 571 8.36 31.10 30.55
CA LYS A 571 8.65 31.58 31.88
C LYS A 571 9.53 32.84 31.93
N PRO A 572 10.69 32.92 31.20
CA PRO A 572 11.53 34.12 31.23
C PRO A 572 10.81 35.36 30.71
N THR A 573 10.00 35.21 29.69
CA THR A 573 9.24 36.32 29.05
C THR A 573 8.14 36.85 29.98
N PHE A 574 7.42 35.94 30.66
CA PHE A 574 6.33 36.31 31.58
C PHE A 574 6.89 36.95 32.88
N GLU A 575 7.95 36.38 33.46
CA GLU A 575 8.61 36.93 34.65
C GLU A 575 9.16 38.34 34.45
N GLN A 576 9.78 38.59 33.26
CA GLN A 576 10.24 39.94 32.90
C GLN A 576 9.10 40.99 32.82
N ASN A 577 7.89 40.55 32.60
CA ASN A 577 6.69 41.39 32.52
C ASN A 577 5.84 41.33 33.83
N GLY A 578 6.36 40.75 34.89
CA GLY A 578 5.70 40.69 36.20
C GLY A 578 4.50 39.74 36.26
N ILE A 579 4.43 38.77 35.34
CA ILE A 579 3.34 37.79 35.25
C ILE A 579 3.87 36.44 35.74
N ASP A 580 3.18 35.83 36.66
CA ASP A 580 3.46 34.44 37.09
C ASP A 580 2.77 33.46 36.14
N ILE A 581 3.54 32.64 35.44
CA ILE A 581 3.04 31.67 34.45
C ILE A 581 2.12 30.63 35.12
N GLU A 582 2.37 30.25 36.36
CA GLU A 582 1.55 29.28 37.07
C GLU A 582 0.15 29.81 37.41
N SER A 583 0.02 31.12 37.57
CA SER A 583 -1.28 31.76 37.79
C SER A 583 -2.09 31.91 36.47
N VAL A 584 -1.42 31.88 35.33
CA VAL A 584 -2.05 31.98 34.00
C VAL A 584 -2.43 30.62 33.46
N LEU A 585 -1.58 29.60 33.65
CA LEU A 585 -1.78 28.26 33.14
C LEU A 585 -1.44 27.22 34.22
N SER A 586 -2.47 26.70 34.88
CA SER A 586 -2.36 25.57 35.82
C SER A 586 -3.09 24.35 35.29
N ILE A 587 -2.51 23.16 35.51
CA ILE A 587 -3.09 21.90 35.10
C ILE A 587 -3.22 21.00 36.31
N SER A 588 -4.41 20.45 36.52
CA SER A 588 -4.65 19.38 37.45
C SER A 588 -4.73 18.06 36.69
N TYR A 589 -3.76 17.17 36.91
CA TYR A 589 -3.70 15.86 36.28
C TYR A 589 -3.61 14.78 37.35
N HIS A 590 -4.57 13.85 37.34
CA HIS A 590 -4.73 12.79 38.32
C HIS A 590 -4.58 11.41 37.69
N PRO A 591 -3.36 10.94 37.41
CA PRO A 591 -3.12 9.63 36.75
C PRO A 591 -3.52 8.45 37.62
N ASP A 592 -3.56 8.61 38.92
CA ASP A 592 -3.94 7.61 39.94
C ASP A 592 -5.34 7.03 39.68
N ILE A 593 -6.29 7.84 39.20
CA ILE A 593 -7.64 7.39 38.86
C ILE A 593 -7.59 6.42 37.65
N ILE A 594 -6.77 6.73 36.64
CA ILE A 594 -6.60 5.89 35.47
C ILE A 594 -5.88 4.59 35.84
N GLU A 595 -4.84 4.67 36.67
CA GLU A 595 -4.06 3.53 37.14
C GLU A 595 -4.89 2.55 37.97
N SER A 596 -5.76 3.07 38.83
CA SER A 596 -6.71 2.26 39.58
C SER A 596 -7.65 1.48 38.69
N LYS A 597 -8.18 2.13 37.61
CA LYS A 597 -9.06 1.46 36.63
C LYS A 597 -8.32 0.42 35.79
N VAL A 598 -7.09 0.69 35.42
CA VAL A 598 -6.24 -0.27 34.71
C VAL A 598 -5.95 -1.49 35.58
N SER A 599 -5.71 -1.32 36.87
CA SER A 599 -5.52 -2.43 37.84
C SER A 599 -6.77 -3.30 37.93
N GLU A 600 -7.95 -2.70 38.10
CA GLU A 600 -9.25 -3.42 38.16
C GLU A 600 -9.49 -4.27 36.90
N LEU A 601 -9.24 -3.68 35.74
CA LEU A 601 -9.43 -4.38 34.47
C LEU A 601 -8.42 -5.52 34.26
N ASN A 602 -7.18 -5.35 34.72
CA ASN A 602 -6.17 -6.41 34.69
C ASN A 602 -6.52 -7.59 35.59
N GLU A 603 -7.08 -7.35 36.76
CA GLU A 603 -7.56 -8.40 37.67
C GLU A 603 -8.73 -9.17 37.04
N ARG A 604 -9.67 -8.45 36.40
CA ARG A 604 -10.76 -9.06 35.66
C ARG A 604 -10.26 -9.91 34.49
N LEU A 605 -9.30 -9.43 33.72
CA LEU A 605 -8.68 -10.14 32.61
C LEU A 605 -7.97 -11.41 33.09
N ALA A 606 -7.22 -11.32 34.20
CA ALA A 606 -6.56 -12.46 34.81
C ALA A 606 -7.55 -13.54 35.25
N SER A 607 -8.69 -13.15 35.85
CA SER A 607 -9.77 -14.07 36.22
C SER A 607 -10.37 -14.78 35.02
N ILE A 608 -10.66 -14.05 33.93
CA ILE A 608 -11.20 -14.65 32.70
C ILE A 608 -10.18 -15.62 32.07
N ASN A 609 -8.91 -15.22 31.96
CA ASN A 609 -7.85 -16.06 31.42
C ASN A 609 -7.66 -17.35 32.22
N LYS A 610 -7.81 -17.29 33.54
CA LYS A 610 -7.77 -18.48 34.41
C LYS A 610 -8.89 -19.46 34.11
N GLN A 611 -10.09 -18.97 33.78
CA GLN A 611 -11.24 -19.83 33.42
C GLN A 611 -11.12 -20.39 31.97
N LEU A 612 -10.36 -19.73 31.10
CA LEU A 612 -10.08 -20.17 29.74
C LEU A 612 -8.80 -21.03 29.63
N ASP A 613 -8.08 -21.28 30.73
CA ASP A 613 -6.86 -22.10 30.72
C ASP A 613 -7.20 -23.59 30.74
N GLU A 614 -6.78 -24.31 29.72
CA GLU A 614 -6.99 -25.76 29.59
C GLU A 614 -6.17 -26.60 30.58
N ASN A 615 -5.15 -26.04 31.20
CA ASN A 615 -4.27 -26.73 32.17
C ASN A 615 -4.71 -26.51 33.62
N TYR A 616 -5.64 -25.60 33.87
CA TYR A 616 -6.15 -25.35 35.21
C TYR A 616 -7.38 -26.23 35.49
N SER A 617 -7.24 -27.19 36.39
CA SER A 617 -8.23 -28.26 36.65
C SER A 617 -9.64 -27.77 37.05
N GLU A 618 -9.73 -26.55 37.62
CA GLU A 618 -11.01 -25.95 38.03
C GLU A 618 -11.58 -25.00 36.95
N SER A 619 -10.89 -24.81 35.83
CA SER A 619 -11.38 -23.95 34.75
C SER A 619 -12.54 -24.57 33.97
N ILE A 620 -13.38 -23.72 33.43
CA ILE A 620 -14.47 -24.14 32.53
C ILE A 620 -13.90 -24.79 31.26
N GLN A 621 -12.78 -24.32 30.78
CA GLN A 621 -12.10 -24.88 29.60
C GLN A 621 -11.63 -26.32 29.86
N PHE A 622 -11.02 -26.58 30.99
CA PHE A 622 -10.60 -27.94 31.38
C PHE A 622 -11.80 -28.90 31.50
N GLN A 623 -12.88 -28.43 32.15
CA GLN A 623 -14.10 -29.22 32.29
C GLN A 623 -14.77 -29.52 30.94
N TYR A 624 -14.75 -28.57 30.02
CA TYR A 624 -15.23 -28.75 28.63
C TYR A 624 -14.42 -29.81 27.90
N VAL A 625 -13.08 -29.73 27.94
CA VAL A 625 -12.19 -30.70 27.29
C VAL A 625 -12.38 -32.10 27.86
N ASN A 626 -12.58 -32.23 29.16
CA ASN A 626 -12.87 -33.54 29.78
C ASN A 626 -14.25 -34.08 29.38
N SER A 627 -15.24 -33.22 29.30
CA SER A 627 -16.57 -33.61 28.81
C SER A 627 -16.57 -34.07 27.36
N LEU A 628 -15.73 -33.45 26.51
CA LEU A 628 -15.51 -33.90 25.11
C LEU A 628 -14.86 -35.29 25.04
N LYS A 629 -13.89 -35.57 25.93
CA LYS A 629 -13.26 -36.90 26.01
C LYS A 629 -14.27 -37.98 26.44
N GLN A 630 -15.07 -37.68 27.44
CA GLN A 630 -16.15 -38.57 27.89
C GLN A 630 -17.18 -38.82 26.79
N LEU A 631 -17.54 -37.77 26.05
CA LEU A 631 -18.42 -37.87 24.90
C LEU A 631 -17.89 -38.81 23.83
N GLU A 632 -16.57 -38.75 23.56
CA GLU A 632 -15.92 -39.64 22.59
C GLU A 632 -15.83 -41.08 23.09
N GLU A 633 -15.58 -41.30 24.39
CA GLU A 633 -15.60 -42.62 25.01
C GLU A 633 -17.00 -43.27 25.00
N ILE A 634 -18.08 -42.46 25.18
CA ILE A 634 -19.44 -42.96 25.11
C ILE A 634 -19.83 -43.26 23.68
N LYS A 635 -19.44 -42.47 22.71
CA LYS A 635 -19.66 -42.76 21.29
C LYS A 635 -19.06 -44.11 20.88
N GLN A 636 -17.88 -44.46 21.43
CA GLN A 636 -17.29 -45.79 21.17
C GLN A 636 -18.06 -46.94 21.78
N LYS A 637 -18.94 -46.71 22.76
CA LYS A 637 -19.81 -47.69 23.38
C LYS A 637 -21.16 -47.83 22.67
N LEU A 638 -21.50 -46.92 21.74
CA LEU A 638 -22.71 -46.99 20.95
C LEU A 638 -22.63 -48.16 19.97
N SER A 639 -23.77 -48.81 19.79
CA SER A 639 -23.88 -49.91 18.82
C SER A 639 -23.70 -49.41 17.38
N ALA A 640 -23.11 -50.25 16.54
CA ALA A 640 -22.93 -49.93 15.12
C ALA A 640 -24.21 -49.47 14.39
N PRO A 641 -25.39 -50.03 14.68
CA PRO A 641 -26.66 -49.54 14.09
C PRO A 641 -27.04 -48.12 14.49
N GLU A 642 -26.77 -47.70 15.72
CA GLU A 642 -27.08 -46.33 16.16
C GLU A 642 -26.15 -45.28 15.52
N LEU A 643 -24.86 -45.62 15.38
CA LEU A 643 -23.90 -44.77 14.65
C LEU A 643 -24.28 -44.61 13.17
N GLU A 644 -24.75 -45.69 12.54
CA GLU A 644 -25.22 -45.68 11.16
C GLU A 644 -26.51 -44.84 11.00
N TYR A 645 -27.42 -44.90 11.99
CA TYR A 645 -28.61 -44.07 12.01
C TYR A 645 -28.33 -42.59 12.18
N GLN A 646 -27.39 -42.19 13.04
CA GLN A 646 -26.98 -40.81 13.20
C GLN A 646 -26.34 -40.26 11.91
N LYS A 647 -25.50 -41.05 11.23
CA LYS A 647 -24.94 -40.73 9.93
C LYS A 647 -26.01 -40.52 8.87
N TYR A 648 -26.99 -41.45 8.82
CA TYR A 648 -28.11 -41.34 7.90
C TYR A 648 -28.93 -40.06 8.11
N LEU A 649 -29.17 -39.62 9.36
CA LEU A 649 -29.92 -38.40 9.66
C LEU A 649 -29.16 -37.16 9.11
N LYS A 650 -27.86 -37.15 9.23
CA LYS A 650 -27.04 -36.07 8.69
C LYS A 650 -27.06 -36.05 7.16
N ASP A 651 -26.79 -37.19 6.53
CA ASP A 651 -26.78 -37.32 5.07
C ASP A 651 -28.16 -36.96 4.46
N LYS A 652 -29.25 -37.28 5.17
CA LYS A 652 -30.60 -36.89 4.77
C LYS A 652 -30.84 -35.40 4.83
N GLN A 653 -30.37 -34.72 5.89
CA GLN A 653 -30.50 -33.27 6.03
C GLN A 653 -29.72 -32.53 4.94
N ASP A 654 -28.51 -32.97 4.66
CA ASP A 654 -27.65 -32.39 3.61
C ASP A 654 -28.30 -32.58 2.21
N TRP A 655 -28.92 -33.73 1.97
CA TRP A 655 -29.66 -34.01 0.73
C TRP A 655 -30.93 -33.15 0.59
N GLU A 656 -31.71 -32.94 1.64
CA GLU A 656 -32.93 -32.09 1.65
C GLU A 656 -32.52 -30.62 1.33
N THR A 657 -31.47 -30.12 1.94
CA THR A 657 -30.94 -28.78 1.69
C THR A 657 -30.53 -28.59 0.23
N MET A 658 -29.83 -29.57 -0.36
CA MET A 658 -29.44 -29.54 -1.77
C MET A 658 -30.66 -29.48 -2.72
N LEU A 659 -31.74 -30.18 -2.43
CA LEU A 659 -32.98 -30.13 -3.22
C LEU A 659 -33.65 -28.76 -3.14
N GLU A 660 -33.69 -28.15 -1.93
CA GLU A 660 -34.25 -26.81 -1.73
C GLU A 660 -33.45 -25.74 -2.50
N GLU A 661 -32.13 -25.87 -2.58
CA GLU A 661 -31.28 -24.94 -3.35
C GLU A 661 -31.55 -25.03 -4.86
N ILE A 662 -31.81 -26.21 -5.42
CA ILE A 662 -32.10 -26.39 -6.86
C ILE A 662 -33.49 -25.83 -7.19
N ILE A 663 -34.48 -26.08 -6.36
CA ILE A 663 -35.87 -25.63 -6.54
C ILE A 663 -35.93 -24.10 -6.37
N GLY A 664 -35.35 -23.57 -5.34
CA GLY A 664 -35.22 -22.15 -5.02
C GLY A 664 -36.54 -21.39 -4.90
N SER A 665 -36.43 -20.08 -5.11
CA SER A 665 -37.59 -19.16 -5.14
C SER A 665 -37.62 -18.39 -6.47
N PRO A 666 -38.73 -17.73 -6.81
CA PRO A 666 -38.82 -16.89 -8.02
C PRO A 666 -37.79 -15.75 -8.06
N GLU A 667 -37.32 -15.29 -6.90
CA GLU A 667 -36.37 -14.20 -6.73
C GLU A 667 -34.91 -14.67 -6.82
N LYS A 668 -34.64 -15.96 -6.60
CA LYS A 668 -33.28 -16.52 -6.64
C LYS A 668 -32.90 -16.95 -8.06
N ASP A 669 -32.02 -16.18 -8.71
CA ASP A 669 -31.62 -16.37 -10.09
C ASP A 669 -31.05 -17.79 -10.34
N GLY A 670 -31.37 -18.35 -11.53
CA GLY A 670 -30.90 -19.64 -11.98
C GLY A 670 -31.55 -20.87 -11.28
N THR A 671 -32.56 -20.66 -10.45
CA THR A 671 -33.36 -21.74 -9.84
C THR A 671 -34.55 -22.10 -10.70
N ILE A 672 -35.14 -23.30 -10.48
CA ILE A 672 -36.30 -23.79 -11.27
C ILE A 672 -37.44 -22.78 -11.20
N LYS A 673 -37.80 -22.30 -9.99
CA LYS A 673 -38.91 -21.36 -9.82
C LYS A 673 -38.63 -20.00 -10.48
N ASN A 674 -37.38 -19.52 -10.45
CA ASN A 674 -37.01 -18.28 -11.11
C ASN A 674 -37.10 -18.42 -12.64
N LEU A 675 -36.53 -19.49 -13.21
CA LEU A 675 -36.55 -19.72 -14.65
C LEU A 675 -37.99 -19.85 -15.18
N GLN A 676 -38.87 -20.54 -14.43
CA GLN A 676 -40.28 -20.65 -14.80
C GLN A 676 -40.99 -19.31 -14.78
N ALA A 677 -40.78 -18.50 -13.73
CA ALA A 677 -41.36 -17.16 -13.62
C ALA A 677 -40.92 -16.24 -14.77
N ARG A 678 -39.64 -16.33 -15.17
CA ARG A 678 -39.10 -15.55 -16.31
C ARG A 678 -39.71 -16.01 -17.65
N ILE A 679 -39.90 -17.27 -17.87
CA ILE A 679 -40.56 -17.81 -19.06
C ILE A 679 -42.01 -17.34 -19.14
N ASP A 680 -42.75 -17.40 -18.01
CA ASP A 680 -44.14 -16.97 -17.93
C ASP A 680 -44.26 -15.45 -18.17
N TYR A 681 -43.32 -14.65 -17.66
CA TYR A 681 -43.26 -13.22 -17.92
C TYR A 681 -43.05 -12.92 -19.41
N VAL A 682 -42.04 -13.55 -20.05
CA VAL A 682 -41.77 -13.38 -21.49
C VAL A 682 -43.00 -13.75 -22.35
N ASN A 683 -43.67 -14.86 -22.01
CA ASN A 683 -44.90 -15.29 -22.70
C ASN A 683 -46.01 -14.26 -22.56
N HIS A 684 -46.21 -13.67 -21.38
CA HIS A 684 -47.20 -12.66 -21.13
C HIS A 684 -46.90 -11.37 -21.94
N GLN A 685 -45.66 -10.89 -21.93
CA GLN A 685 -45.26 -9.68 -22.65
C GLN A 685 -45.35 -9.88 -24.18
N LEU A 686 -44.89 -11.01 -24.73
CA LEU A 686 -45.01 -11.32 -26.15
C LEU A 686 -46.52 -11.44 -26.60
N SER A 687 -47.43 -11.70 -25.68
CA SER A 687 -48.88 -11.82 -26.01
C SER A 687 -49.61 -10.47 -25.95
N SER A 688 -49.12 -9.50 -25.12
CA SER A 688 -49.87 -8.27 -24.81
C SER A 688 -49.38 -7.03 -25.55
N ASP A 689 -48.05 -6.80 -25.75
CA ASP A 689 -47.52 -5.51 -26.15
C ASP A 689 -46.82 -5.44 -27.53
N LEU A 690 -46.54 -6.54 -28.19
CA LEU A 690 -45.85 -6.58 -29.48
C LEU A 690 -46.82 -6.72 -30.70
N LYS A 691 -48.08 -6.35 -30.53
CA LYS A 691 -49.08 -6.29 -31.63
C LYS A 691 -49.31 -4.89 -32.16
N VAL A 692 -48.40 -3.92 -31.86
CA VAL A 692 -48.49 -2.58 -32.45
C VAL A 692 -47.33 -2.36 -33.42
#